data_8b7111002e9eac7d94a467e25156b475
#
_entry.id   8b7111002e9eac7d94a467e25156b475
#
_cell.length_a   1.000
_cell.length_b   1.000
_cell.length_c   1.000
_cell.angle_alpha   90.00
_cell.angle_beta   90.00
_cell.angle_gamma   90.00
#
_symmetry.space_group_name_H-M   'P 1'
#
loop_
_entity.id
_entity.type
_entity.pdbx_description
1 polymer ?
#
loop_
_entity_poly.entity_id
_entity_poly.type
_entity_poly.pdbx_seq_one_letter_code
_entity_poly.pdbx_strand_id
1 'polypeptide(L)'
;MKKLFLIFLIFFCVRISASAQQQYSGFRTGNYIGVNGVFFNPANVVDSRYKWDVNLIGINVGFGNNNANFKTSNISDLFSDKAQDIFLNSSDDKNLSALANIDILGPSFLININKKNAIAITTRARILGNVSDVNGKLINSIMEDYENQTAKLPYTINSNENQRVVLNGWSEIGASWGYVIYNEGKHFLKAGITAKYLMGTINSYTNVNKLNGKVEADVIKQDVYLTNASGSISTAVSGIKDLENVKPNDFTKPNGSGFGGDIGFVYEYRPDEELNSQNHLNKYKFKVGLAIMDLGAIKYKPTDEYTANYDIHITNGQQFFLSELDNSTNISEILNKYPQFFTKNPNAQNYSMALPTTLRGNFDYHIYKGLYADVTGQFAFKSDEKTQNAFYHNSVTLTPRFENTYVGVYLPINYNSLTNFNAGLSLRLGPLYIGSGSILSLAMGQSKQLDAFFGIRFGGLHKMPKKEVTIALPPPAPIDTDGDGITDDMDKCPNIPGVAKYEGCPVPDTDGDGINDEEDKCPSIAGLLKYYGCPVPDTDGDGINDELDKCPNVPGIAKYEGCPIPDTDGDGINDEIDKCPTRPGIPENNGCPEVKIEIIKKAEYAAKHILFLTGKATLLKSSKVKLNEVVKIMNEDADLKLSIEGHTDNVGKSEANQTLSENRAASVKTYLISQGIDENRLTSEGFGDSNPVDTNKTAAGRKNNRRVELLLSY
;
A
#
# COMPACT_ATOMS: atom_id res chain seq x y z
N MET A 1 -4.67 -26.53 -9.10
CA MET A 1 -4.93 -26.17 -7.71
C MET A 1 -3.68 -25.92 -6.90
N LYS A 2 -2.52 -26.54 -7.16
CA LYS A 2 -1.23 -25.96 -6.69
C LYS A 2 -1.19 -24.48 -7.04
N LYS A 3 -1.59 -24.12 -8.27
CA LYS A 3 -1.83 -22.73 -8.65
C LYS A 3 -3.11 -22.12 -8.05
N LEU A 4 -4.15 -22.85 -7.69
CA LEU A 4 -5.44 -22.27 -7.30
C LEU A 4 -5.67 -22.21 -5.78
N PHE A 5 -5.24 -23.19 -5.00
CA PHE A 5 -5.24 -23.06 -3.55
C PHE A 5 -4.09 -22.17 -3.09
N LEU A 6 -2.94 -22.26 -3.74
CA LEU A 6 -1.86 -21.30 -3.61
C LEU A 6 -2.14 -20.03 -4.42
N ILE A 7 -2.82 -20.09 -5.56
CA ILE A 7 -3.33 -18.94 -6.29
C ILE A 7 -4.45 -18.28 -5.49
N PHE A 8 -5.30 -18.96 -4.77
CA PHE A 8 -6.20 -18.34 -3.80
C PHE A 8 -5.42 -17.79 -2.59
N LEU A 9 -4.36 -18.46 -2.15
CA LEU A 9 -3.42 -17.94 -1.14
C LEU A 9 -2.39 -16.98 -1.75
N ILE A 10 -1.90 -17.20 -2.96
CA ILE A 10 -0.81 -16.48 -3.63
C ILE A 10 -1.30 -15.55 -4.72
N PHE A 11 -2.40 -15.79 -5.43
CA PHE A 11 -2.98 -14.79 -6.34
C PHE A 11 -3.66 -13.67 -5.58
N PHE A 12 -4.16 -13.97 -4.41
CA PHE A 12 -4.45 -12.96 -3.42
C PHE A 12 -3.16 -12.34 -2.85
N CYS A 13 -2.03 -13.04 -2.85
CA CYS A 13 -0.73 -12.52 -2.38
C CYS A 13 0.18 -11.97 -3.48
N VAL A 14 0.10 -12.41 -4.74
CA VAL A 14 1.13 -12.16 -5.78
C VAL A 14 0.79 -11.02 -6.73
N ARG A 15 -0.48 -10.64 -6.87
CA ARG A 15 -0.82 -9.40 -7.59
C ARG A 15 -1.30 -8.25 -6.70
N ILE A 16 -1.53 -8.51 -5.38
CA ILE A 16 -1.95 -7.49 -4.43
C ILE A 16 -1.36 -7.89 -3.07
N SER A 17 -0.28 -7.26 -2.65
CA SER A 17 0.34 -7.45 -1.32
C SER A 17 -0.64 -7.04 -0.23
N ALA A 18 -1.04 -7.97 0.62
CA ALA A 18 -2.06 -7.70 1.61
C ALA A 18 -1.81 -8.35 2.97
N SER A 19 -1.98 -7.66 4.07
CA SER A 19 -1.82 -8.17 5.43
C SER A 19 -2.97 -7.91 6.38
N ALA A 20 -2.96 -8.62 7.48
CA ALA A 20 -4.02 -8.65 8.44
C ALA A 20 -3.65 -7.92 9.71
N GLN A 21 -4.20 -6.73 9.92
CA GLN A 21 -4.23 -6.11 11.24
C GLN A 21 -5.10 -4.86 11.32
N GLN A 22 -4.95 -4.10 12.42
CA GLN A 22 -5.58 -2.80 12.57
C GLN A 22 -5.24 -1.95 11.36
N GLN A 23 -6.22 -1.79 10.49
CA GLN A 23 -6.10 -1.03 9.26
C GLN A 23 -5.62 0.38 9.55
N TYR A 24 -4.64 0.89 8.78
CA TYR A 24 -4.02 2.19 8.99
C TYR A 24 -3.43 2.35 10.39
N SER A 25 -2.62 1.36 10.80
CA SER A 25 -2.04 1.25 12.15
C SER A 25 -1.43 2.53 12.66
N GLY A 26 -1.82 2.93 13.88
CA GLY A 26 -1.38 4.15 14.55
C GLY A 26 -2.01 5.44 14.01
N PHE A 27 -2.37 5.50 12.73
CA PHE A 27 -2.90 6.71 12.10
C PHE A 27 -4.34 7.02 12.55
N ARG A 28 -5.25 6.00 12.59
CA ARG A 28 -6.69 6.22 12.85
C ARG A 28 -7.06 6.72 14.24
N THR A 29 -6.14 6.72 15.20
CA THR A 29 -6.35 7.24 16.56
C THR A 29 -5.83 8.66 16.77
N GLY A 30 -5.18 9.24 15.74
CA GLY A 30 -4.66 10.60 15.78
C GLY A 30 -5.72 11.69 15.90
N ASN A 31 -5.30 12.91 16.26
CA ASN A 31 -6.20 14.06 16.45
C ASN A 31 -6.51 14.81 15.15
N TYR A 32 -5.63 14.66 14.13
CA TYR A 32 -5.73 15.36 12.85
C TYR A 32 -6.02 14.38 11.70
N ILE A 33 -6.93 13.44 11.92
CA ILE A 33 -7.29 12.38 10.97
C ILE A 33 -8.58 12.66 10.19
N GLY A 34 -9.34 13.71 10.56
CA GLY A 34 -10.56 14.14 9.89
C GLY A 34 -11.59 13.01 9.73
N VAL A 35 -12.17 12.88 8.53
CA VAL A 35 -13.19 11.87 8.22
C VAL A 35 -12.72 10.43 8.44
N ASN A 36 -11.42 10.18 8.33
CA ASN A 36 -10.87 8.83 8.53
C ASN A 36 -11.06 8.30 9.96
N GLY A 37 -11.26 9.19 10.93
CA GLY A 37 -11.59 8.83 12.32
C GLY A 37 -12.91 8.11 12.49
N VAL A 38 -13.86 8.30 11.57
CA VAL A 38 -15.18 7.64 11.58
C VAL A 38 -15.02 6.12 11.43
N PHE A 39 -14.06 5.67 10.62
CA PHE A 39 -13.80 4.23 10.40
C PHE A 39 -13.16 3.52 11.60
N PHE A 40 -12.79 4.27 12.65
CA PHE A 40 -12.32 3.72 13.91
C PHE A 40 -13.40 3.80 14.99
N ASN A 41 -14.05 4.96 15.12
CA ASN A 41 -15.14 5.22 16.06
C ASN A 41 -16.04 6.32 15.49
N PRO A 42 -17.34 6.08 15.23
CA PRO A 42 -18.23 7.06 14.62
C PRO A 42 -18.39 8.36 15.45
N ALA A 43 -18.13 8.34 16.76
CA ALA A 43 -18.14 9.54 17.59
C ALA A 43 -17.03 10.55 17.21
N ASN A 44 -16.01 10.14 16.45
CA ASN A 44 -14.94 11.02 15.98
C ASN A 44 -15.41 12.00 14.88
N VAL A 45 -16.62 11.84 14.33
CA VAL A 45 -17.18 12.78 13.37
C VAL A 45 -17.40 14.16 14.02
N VAL A 46 -17.84 14.23 15.26
CA VAL A 46 -18.13 15.49 15.96
C VAL A 46 -16.94 15.96 16.81
N ASP A 47 -16.82 17.27 17.01
CA ASP A 47 -15.68 17.94 17.67
C ASP A 47 -14.33 17.58 17.00
N SER A 48 -14.35 17.45 15.67
CA SER A 48 -13.14 17.32 14.86
C SER A 48 -12.36 18.63 14.85
N ARG A 49 -11.02 18.55 14.72
CA ARG A 49 -10.16 19.75 14.52
C ARG A 49 -10.48 20.47 13.22
N TYR A 50 -11.07 19.78 12.26
CA TYR A 50 -11.48 20.31 10.96
C TYR A 50 -12.94 20.75 10.97
N LYS A 51 -13.22 21.94 10.42
CA LYS A 51 -14.60 22.39 10.18
C LYS A 51 -15.25 21.56 9.08
N TRP A 52 -14.49 21.21 8.07
CA TRP A 52 -14.82 20.29 7.01
C TRP A 52 -13.58 19.46 6.62
N ASP A 53 -13.80 18.29 6.12
CA ASP A 53 -12.72 17.36 5.72
C ASP A 53 -13.17 16.46 4.59
N VAL A 54 -12.28 16.20 3.63
CA VAL A 54 -12.50 15.34 2.47
C VAL A 54 -11.35 14.36 2.35
N ASN A 55 -11.63 13.07 2.42
CA ASN A 55 -10.73 12.04 1.94
C ASN A 55 -10.96 11.83 0.46
N LEU A 56 -9.93 11.90 -0.36
CA LEU A 56 -10.02 11.57 -1.78
C LEU A 56 -9.88 10.08 -2.00
N ILE A 57 -8.82 9.52 -1.48
CA ILE A 57 -8.51 8.10 -1.56
C ILE A 57 -7.65 7.69 -0.37
N GLY A 58 -7.85 6.48 0.10
CA GLY A 58 -6.95 5.80 1.01
C GLY A 58 -6.90 4.33 0.64
N ILE A 59 -5.72 3.74 0.60
CA ILE A 59 -5.53 2.32 0.30
C ILE A 59 -4.74 1.73 1.45
N ASN A 60 -5.27 0.67 2.02
CA ASN A 60 -4.53 -0.18 2.95
C ASN A 60 -4.57 -1.60 2.42
N VAL A 61 -3.41 -2.17 2.39
CA VAL A 61 -3.19 -3.52 1.91
C VAL A 61 -2.46 -4.27 2.97
N GLY A 62 -2.88 -5.49 3.21
CA GLY A 62 -2.35 -6.16 4.31
C GLY A 62 -2.47 -7.70 4.33
N PHE A 63 -1.39 -8.48 4.73
CA PHE A 63 -1.30 -9.93 4.90
C PHE A 63 -0.65 -10.30 6.24
N GLY A 64 -1.14 -11.36 6.88
CA GLY A 64 -0.54 -11.93 8.08
C GLY A 64 -0.78 -13.44 8.15
N ASN A 65 0.15 -14.16 8.79
CA ASN A 65 0.07 -15.60 8.98
C ASN A 65 0.67 -16.02 10.33
N ASN A 66 0.37 -17.24 10.76
CA ASN A 66 0.90 -17.78 12.01
C ASN A 66 2.21 -18.56 11.82
N ASN A 67 2.69 -18.77 10.60
CA ASN A 67 3.76 -19.69 10.26
C ASN A 67 5.03 -19.00 9.77
N ALA A 68 5.02 -18.41 8.60
CA ALA A 68 6.18 -17.86 7.90
C ALA A 68 6.60 -16.48 8.42
N ASN A 69 7.92 -16.24 8.52
CA ASN A 69 8.49 -14.93 8.80
C ASN A 69 8.91 -14.24 7.49
N PHE A 70 8.54 -12.97 7.38
CA PHE A 70 8.96 -12.11 6.28
C PHE A 70 10.22 -11.32 6.64
N LYS A 71 11.08 -11.11 5.63
CA LYS A 71 12.29 -10.29 5.70
C LYS A 71 12.29 -9.34 4.50
N THR A 72 12.95 -8.22 4.62
CA THR A 72 13.13 -7.29 3.49
C THR A 72 13.79 -7.95 2.28
N SER A 73 14.74 -8.87 2.52
CA SER A 73 15.46 -9.61 1.46
C SER A 73 14.62 -10.59 0.66
N ASN A 74 13.45 -11.04 1.17
CA ASN A 74 12.57 -11.98 0.46
C ASN A 74 11.20 -11.40 0.10
N ILE A 75 11.04 -10.09 0.15
CA ILE A 75 9.81 -9.45 -0.33
C ILE A 75 9.60 -9.72 -1.83
N SER A 76 10.66 -9.68 -2.64
CA SER A 76 10.60 -10.02 -4.06
C SER A 76 10.14 -11.46 -4.32
N ASP A 77 10.53 -12.39 -3.45
CA ASP A 77 10.18 -13.80 -3.58
C ASP A 77 8.69 -14.05 -3.35
N LEU A 78 8.01 -13.19 -2.57
CA LEU A 78 6.56 -13.23 -2.40
C LEU A 78 5.78 -12.92 -3.69
N PHE A 79 6.43 -12.30 -4.66
CA PHE A 79 5.86 -11.98 -5.98
C PHE A 79 6.34 -12.92 -7.10
N SER A 80 7.03 -14.01 -6.73
CA SER A 80 7.58 -15.01 -7.63
C SER A 80 7.03 -16.41 -7.31
N ASP A 81 7.39 -17.40 -8.12
CA ASP A 81 7.06 -18.82 -7.88
C ASP A 81 7.64 -19.35 -6.55
N LYS A 82 8.62 -18.63 -5.95
CA LYS A 82 9.20 -18.96 -4.64
C LYS A 82 8.31 -18.59 -3.44
N ALA A 83 7.22 -17.86 -3.66
CA ALA A 83 6.28 -17.54 -2.58
C ALA A 83 5.76 -18.81 -1.88
N GLN A 84 5.59 -19.88 -2.65
CA GLN A 84 5.19 -21.19 -2.15
C GLN A 84 6.16 -21.72 -1.09
N ASP A 85 7.46 -21.67 -1.36
CA ASP A 85 8.51 -22.19 -0.48
C ASP A 85 8.56 -21.46 0.87
N ILE A 86 8.23 -20.15 0.87
CA ILE A 86 8.20 -19.34 2.10
C ILE A 86 7.09 -19.83 3.05
N PHE A 87 5.95 -20.27 2.51
CA PHE A 87 4.81 -20.70 3.32
C PHE A 87 4.86 -22.18 3.70
N LEU A 88 5.41 -23.04 2.84
CA LEU A 88 5.39 -24.50 3.03
C LEU A 88 6.54 -25.01 3.88
N ASN A 89 7.75 -24.49 3.71
CA ASN A 89 8.98 -24.98 4.36
C ASN A 89 9.00 -24.95 5.90
N SER A 90 7.93 -24.52 6.56
CA SER A 90 7.87 -24.37 8.02
C SER A 90 6.66 -25.03 8.69
N SER A 91 5.85 -25.83 7.96
CA SER A 91 4.47 -26.16 8.39
C SER A 91 4.20 -27.58 8.90
N ASP A 92 5.21 -28.45 9.01
CA ASP A 92 5.04 -29.92 9.17
C ASP A 92 4.04 -30.40 10.25
N ASP A 93 3.89 -29.71 11.37
CA ASP A 93 3.03 -30.16 12.48
C ASP A 93 2.07 -29.08 13.02
N LYS A 94 1.82 -28.00 12.27
CA LYS A 94 0.97 -26.90 12.74
C LYS A 94 -0.21 -26.66 11.83
N ASN A 95 -1.34 -26.27 12.41
CA ASN A 95 -2.44 -25.72 11.65
C ASN A 95 -2.08 -24.33 11.13
N LEU A 96 -2.26 -24.15 9.83
CA LEU A 96 -1.98 -22.91 9.14
C LEU A 96 -3.19 -21.97 9.24
N SER A 97 -2.91 -20.75 9.62
CA SER A 97 -3.89 -19.67 9.59
C SER A 97 -3.28 -18.44 8.96
N ALA A 98 -4.06 -17.77 8.11
CA ALA A 98 -3.67 -16.53 7.45
C ALA A 98 -4.87 -15.60 7.32
N LEU A 99 -4.58 -14.33 7.22
CA LEU A 99 -5.56 -13.29 6.92
C LEU A 99 -5.00 -12.38 5.84
N ALA A 100 -5.83 -12.02 4.86
CA ALA A 100 -5.53 -11.03 3.85
C ALA A 100 -6.61 -9.97 3.85
N ASN A 101 -6.25 -8.68 3.76
CA ASN A 101 -7.21 -7.61 3.65
C ASN A 101 -6.79 -6.52 2.66
N ILE A 102 -7.76 -5.98 1.95
CA ILE A 102 -7.65 -4.74 1.19
C ILE A 102 -8.76 -3.83 1.69
N ASP A 103 -8.42 -2.59 1.96
CA ASP A 103 -9.34 -1.56 2.44
C ASP A 103 -9.11 -0.28 1.63
N ILE A 104 -10.02 0.03 0.74
CA ILE A 104 -9.98 1.22 -0.11
C ILE A 104 -11.01 2.21 0.42
N LEU A 105 -10.53 3.32 0.96
CA LEU A 105 -11.36 4.45 1.33
C LEU A 105 -11.55 5.32 0.09
N GLY A 106 -12.77 5.40 -0.39
CA GLY A 106 -13.14 6.27 -1.50
C GLY A 106 -13.41 7.71 -1.04
N PRO A 107 -13.92 8.55 -1.96
CA PRO A 107 -14.30 9.92 -1.64
C PRO A 107 -15.26 9.95 -0.45
N SER A 108 -14.85 10.63 0.61
CA SER A 108 -15.59 10.71 1.87
C SER A 108 -15.53 12.15 2.39
N PHE A 109 -16.61 12.61 2.99
CA PHE A 109 -16.76 14.00 3.40
C PHE A 109 -17.28 14.09 4.83
N LEU A 110 -16.71 15.03 5.61
CA LEU A 110 -17.12 15.37 6.96
C LEU A 110 -17.38 16.88 7.05
N ILE A 111 -18.45 17.27 7.74
CA ILE A 111 -18.73 18.66 8.08
C ILE A 111 -19.24 18.78 9.50
N ASN A 112 -18.66 19.70 10.27
CA ASN A 112 -19.19 20.15 11.55
C ASN A 112 -20.29 21.21 11.29
N ILE A 113 -21.55 20.84 11.57
CA ILE A 113 -22.71 21.71 11.38
C ILE A 113 -22.68 22.83 12.45
N ASN A 114 -22.44 22.45 13.68
CA ASN A 114 -22.32 23.37 14.82
C ASN A 114 -21.43 22.74 15.91
N LYS A 115 -21.33 23.36 17.08
CA LYS A 115 -20.51 22.88 18.21
C LYS A 115 -20.94 21.52 18.78
N LYS A 116 -22.20 21.10 18.52
CA LYS A 116 -22.76 19.85 19.07
C LYS A 116 -23.01 18.78 18.02
N ASN A 117 -23.11 19.13 16.74
CA ASN A 117 -23.52 18.23 15.66
C ASN A 117 -22.54 18.22 14.50
N ALA A 118 -22.22 17.06 14.01
CA ALA A 118 -21.48 16.84 12.78
C ALA A 118 -22.02 15.63 12.01
N ILE A 119 -21.82 15.64 10.69
CA ILE A 119 -22.18 14.55 9.80
C ILE A 119 -21.01 14.19 8.91
N ALA A 120 -21.00 12.93 8.46
CA ALA A 120 -20.10 12.49 7.41
C ALA A 120 -20.81 11.52 6.45
N ILE A 121 -20.40 11.59 5.19
CA ILE A 121 -20.73 10.57 4.17
C ILE A 121 -19.43 9.89 3.80
N THR A 122 -19.43 8.59 3.83
CA THR A 122 -18.22 7.77 3.60
C THR A 122 -18.47 6.75 2.50
N THR A 123 -17.46 6.50 1.69
CA THR A 123 -17.45 5.40 0.73
C THR A 123 -16.22 4.53 0.98
N ARG A 124 -16.40 3.22 0.85
CA ARG A 124 -15.34 2.25 1.16
C ARG A 124 -15.56 0.96 0.37
N ALA A 125 -14.49 0.36 -0.10
CA ALA A 125 -14.49 -0.99 -0.66
C ALA A 125 -13.52 -1.87 0.13
N ARG A 126 -13.93 -3.11 0.39
CA ARG A 126 -13.17 -4.03 1.25
C ARG A 126 -13.11 -5.41 0.64
N ILE A 127 -11.96 -6.05 0.78
CA ILE A 127 -11.78 -7.47 0.54
C ILE A 127 -11.14 -8.05 1.80
N LEU A 128 -11.70 -9.13 2.31
CA LEU A 128 -11.22 -9.83 3.49
C LEU A 128 -11.19 -11.33 3.23
N GLY A 129 -10.00 -11.93 3.34
CA GLY A 129 -9.79 -13.36 3.17
C GLY A 129 -9.20 -13.97 4.44
N ASN A 130 -9.73 -15.12 4.85
CA ASN A 130 -9.20 -15.91 5.96
C ASN A 130 -8.88 -17.33 5.49
N VAL A 131 -7.73 -17.82 5.90
CA VAL A 131 -7.41 -19.23 6.02
C VAL A 131 -7.40 -19.55 7.51
N SER A 132 -8.08 -20.59 7.95
CA SER A 132 -8.14 -20.92 9.37
C SER A 132 -7.99 -22.41 9.59
N ASP A 133 -7.05 -22.72 10.47
CA ASP A 133 -6.85 -24.05 11.07
C ASP A 133 -6.63 -25.17 10.04
N VAL A 134 -6.05 -24.85 8.87
CA VAL A 134 -5.80 -25.82 7.80
C VAL A 134 -4.58 -26.67 8.16
N ASN A 135 -4.71 -27.99 8.06
CA ASN A 135 -3.65 -28.92 8.40
C ASN A 135 -2.44 -28.75 7.48
N GLY A 136 -1.26 -28.42 8.08
CA GLY A 136 -0.05 -28.12 7.32
C GLY A 136 0.49 -29.30 6.53
N LYS A 137 0.45 -30.53 7.09
CA LYS A 137 0.88 -31.75 6.38
C LYS A 137 0.01 -32.02 5.15
N LEU A 138 -1.30 -31.82 5.28
CA LEU A 138 -2.23 -32.00 4.17
C LEU A 138 -1.97 -31.00 3.04
N ILE A 139 -1.76 -29.73 3.40
CA ILE A 139 -1.40 -28.69 2.42
C ILE A 139 -0.11 -29.04 1.70
N ASN A 140 0.93 -29.42 2.43
CA ASN A 140 2.20 -29.80 1.83
C ASN A 140 2.02 -31.00 0.88
N SER A 141 1.25 -32.01 1.29
CA SER A 141 0.98 -33.19 0.46
C SER A 141 0.16 -32.90 -0.80
N ILE A 142 -0.63 -31.80 -0.82
CA ILE A 142 -1.34 -31.34 -2.01
C ILE A 142 -0.43 -30.53 -2.93
N MET A 143 0.49 -29.74 -2.37
CA MET A 143 1.21 -28.70 -3.07
C MET A 143 2.62 -29.08 -3.52
N GLU A 144 3.25 -30.07 -2.85
CA GLU A 144 4.58 -30.56 -3.18
C GLU A 144 4.48 -31.70 -4.19
N ASP A 145 5.39 -31.71 -5.17
CA ASP A 145 5.54 -32.88 -6.05
C ASP A 145 5.98 -34.09 -5.24
N TYR A 146 5.60 -35.26 -5.68
CA TYR A 146 5.89 -36.53 -4.98
C TYR A 146 7.37 -36.67 -4.56
N GLU A 147 8.30 -36.26 -5.42
CA GLU A 147 9.75 -36.33 -5.17
C GLU A 147 10.22 -35.37 -4.09
N ASN A 148 9.47 -34.31 -3.82
CA ASN A 148 9.83 -33.22 -2.89
C ASN A 148 8.99 -33.21 -1.62
N GLN A 149 8.22 -34.27 -1.35
CA GLN A 149 7.33 -34.37 -0.19
C GLN A 149 8.11 -34.20 1.11
N THR A 150 7.85 -33.11 1.82
CA THR A 150 8.42 -32.85 3.16
C THR A 150 7.67 -33.61 4.26
N ALA A 151 6.38 -33.90 4.06
CA ALA A 151 5.58 -34.67 4.98
C ALA A 151 6.01 -36.14 5.00
N LYS A 152 6.35 -36.67 6.19
CA LYS A 152 6.66 -38.11 6.36
C LYS A 152 5.42 -38.94 6.13
N LEU A 153 5.38 -39.71 5.03
CA LEU A 153 4.30 -40.60 4.67
C LEU A 153 4.58 -42.03 5.22
N PRO A 154 3.55 -42.79 5.63
CA PRO A 154 2.15 -42.39 5.76
C PRO A 154 1.88 -41.59 7.04
N TYR A 155 0.83 -40.74 7.03
CA TYR A 155 0.33 -40.09 8.24
C TYR A 155 -1.22 -40.11 8.32
N THR A 156 -1.74 -39.97 9.55
CA THR A 156 -3.18 -39.95 9.81
C THR A 156 -3.62 -38.50 10.06
N ILE A 157 -4.70 -38.08 9.39
CA ILE A 157 -5.43 -36.85 9.71
C ILE A 157 -6.53 -37.23 10.69
N ASN A 158 -6.58 -36.51 11.81
CA ASN A 158 -7.63 -36.65 12.80
C ASN A 158 -7.99 -35.24 13.30
N SER A 159 -8.77 -34.53 12.50
CA SER A 159 -9.13 -33.13 12.74
C SER A 159 -10.59 -33.04 13.17
N ASN A 160 -10.81 -32.54 14.38
CA ASN A 160 -12.12 -32.13 14.87
C ASN A 160 -12.42 -30.64 14.59
N GLU A 161 -11.49 -29.93 13.99
CA GLU A 161 -11.56 -28.50 13.69
C GLU A 161 -12.15 -28.25 12.31
N ASN A 162 -12.72 -27.06 12.13
CA ASN A 162 -13.22 -26.57 10.87
C ASN A 162 -12.10 -25.89 10.09
N GLN A 163 -11.48 -26.65 9.18
CA GLN A 163 -10.48 -26.10 8.25
C GLN A 163 -11.21 -25.28 7.20
N ARG A 164 -10.93 -23.98 7.10
CA ARG A 164 -11.70 -23.12 6.21
C ARG A 164 -10.85 -22.09 5.47
N VAL A 165 -11.30 -21.81 4.26
CA VAL A 165 -10.86 -20.69 3.43
C VAL A 165 -12.08 -19.86 3.09
N VAL A 166 -12.05 -18.58 3.40
CA VAL A 166 -13.15 -17.64 3.15
C VAL A 166 -12.60 -16.41 2.46
N LEU A 167 -13.26 -15.96 1.41
CA LEU A 167 -13.01 -14.68 0.76
C LEU A 167 -14.32 -13.89 0.69
N ASN A 168 -14.27 -12.64 1.13
CA ASN A 168 -15.39 -11.74 1.10
C ASN A 168 -15.00 -10.36 0.60
N GLY A 169 -15.70 -9.87 -0.42
CA GLY A 169 -15.52 -8.54 -0.99
C GLY A 169 -16.83 -7.79 -1.08
N TRP A 170 -16.84 -6.54 -0.62
CA TRP A 170 -18.00 -5.66 -0.65
C TRP A 170 -17.60 -4.19 -0.70
N SER A 171 -18.52 -3.37 -1.19
CA SER A 171 -18.46 -1.92 -1.08
C SER A 171 -19.52 -1.42 -0.10
N GLU A 172 -19.26 -0.28 0.53
CA GLU A 172 -20.19 0.32 1.49
C GLU A 172 -20.30 1.84 1.28
N ILE A 173 -21.51 2.36 1.43
CA ILE A 173 -21.79 3.79 1.57
C ILE A 173 -22.33 4.00 2.97
N GLY A 174 -21.66 4.83 3.75
CA GLY A 174 -21.99 5.12 5.13
C GLY A 174 -22.46 6.56 5.32
N ALA A 175 -23.49 6.73 6.13
CA ALA A 175 -23.93 8.02 6.64
C ALA A 175 -23.73 8.05 8.16
N SER A 176 -22.88 8.95 8.63
CA SER A 176 -22.53 9.07 10.06
C SER A 176 -23.07 10.36 10.65
N TRP A 177 -23.57 10.30 11.87
CA TRP A 177 -23.97 11.44 12.67
C TRP A 177 -23.34 11.34 14.03
N GLY A 178 -22.76 12.45 14.49
CA GLY A 178 -22.17 12.58 15.82
C GLY A 178 -22.77 13.73 16.60
N TYR A 179 -22.91 13.51 17.90
CA TYR A 179 -23.52 14.45 18.83
C TYR A 179 -22.68 14.59 20.10
N VAL A 180 -22.49 15.84 20.56
CA VAL A 180 -21.88 16.14 21.86
C VAL A 180 -22.98 16.04 22.94
N ILE A 181 -22.90 14.99 23.74
CA ILE A 181 -23.89 14.70 24.81
C ILE A 181 -23.69 15.61 26.01
N TYR A 182 -22.41 15.77 26.41
CA TYR A 182 -22.04 16.52 27.59
C TYR A 182 -20.78 17.33 27.36
N ASN A 183 -20.74 18.58 27.80
CA ASN A 183 -19.58 19.46 27.75
C ASN A 183 -19.68 20.54 28.81
N GLU A 184 -19.37 20.18 30.06
CA GLU A 184 -19.38 21.09 31.22
C GLU A 184 -18.15 20.85 32.09
N GLY A 185 -17.53 21.93 32.53
CA GLY A 185 -16.29 21.89 33.30
C GLY A 185 -15.20 21.12 32.55
N LYS A 186 -14.58 20.16 33.24
CA LYS A 186 -13.47 19.35 32.72
C LYS A 186 -13.90 18.07 32.00
N HIS A 187 -15.20 17.84 31.86
CA HIS A 187 -15.76 16.59 31.34
C HIS A 187 -16.43 16.81 29.98
N PHE A 188 -16.09 15.98 29.02
CA PHE A 188 -16.65 16.01 27.68
C PHE A 188 -17.03 14.60 27.24
N LEU A 189 -18.25 14.44 26.73
CA LEU A 189 -18.75 13.17 26.21
C LEU A 189 -19.43 13.39 24.87
N LYS A 190 -19.09 12.57 23.89
CA LYS A 190 -19.73 12.54 22.57
C LYS A 190 -20.06 11.11 22.15
N ALA A 191 -21.09 10.98 21.31
CA ALA A 191 -21.49 9.74 20.68
C ALA A 191 -21.59 9.90 19.17
N GLY A 192 -21.58 8.77 18.46
CA GLY A 192 -21.79 8.72 17.03
C GLY A 192 -22.40 7.40 16.59
N ILE A 193 -23.13 7.48 15.49
CA ILE A 193 -23.71 6.31 14.81
C ILE A 193 -23.38 6.41 13.32
N THR A 194 -23.23 5.27 12.68
CA THR A 194 -23.12 5.15 11.22
C THR A 194 -24.16 4.16 10.72
N ALA A 195 -24.96 4.53 9.74
CA ALA A 195 -25.78 3.62 8.97
C ALA A 195 -25.08 3.32 7.65
N LYS A 196 -25.03 2.04 7.24
CA LYS A 196 -24.31 1.58 6.06
C LYS A 196 -25.24 0.85 5.10
N TYR A 197 -25.16 1.19 3.82
CA TYR A 197 -25.67 0.36 2.74
C TYR A 197 -24.54 -0.49 2.18
N LEU A 198 -24.73 -1.79 2.06
CA LEU A 198 -23.72 -2.78 1.72
C LEU A 198 -24.01 -3.38 0.35
N MET A 199 -23.01 -3.45 -0.49
CA MET A 199 -23.06 -4.02 -1.84
C MET A 199 -22.03 -5.15 -1.95
N GLY A 200 -22.46 -6.39 -1.83
CA GLY A 200 -21.58 -7.57 -1.94
C GLY A 200 -21.17 -7.83 -3.37
N THR A 201 -19.88 -7.93 -3.63
CA THR A 201 -19.33 -8.16 -4.98
C THR A 201 -18.84 -9.58 -5.15
N ILE A 202 -18.23 -10.15 -4.12
CA ILE A 202 -17.76 -11.53 -4.11
C ILE A 202 -17.90 -12.13 -2.72
N ASN A 203 -18.33 -13.37 -2.67
CA ASN A 203 -18.14 -14.24 -1.51
C ASN A 203 -17.82 -15.65 -2.00
N SER A 204 -16.76 -16.23 -1.48
CA SER A 204 -16.38 -17.62 -1.70
C SER A 204 -15.93 -18.22 -0.38
N TYR A 205 -16.39 -19.40 -0.07
CA TYR A 205 -15.88 -20.16 1.05
C TYR A 205 -15.78 -21.64 0.74
N THR A 206 -14.79 -22.29 1.34
CA THR A 206 -14.65 -23.73 1.45
C THR A 206 -14.36 -24.07 2.90
N ASN A 207 -15.18 -24.94 3.47
CA ASN A 207 -15.03 -25.43 4.83
C ASN A 207 -14.95 -26.95 4.83
N VAL A 208 -13.88 -27.51 5.37
CA VAL A 208 -13.68 -28.94 5.56
C VAL A 208 -13.85 -29.23 7.05
N ASN A 209 -14.91 -29.94 7.38
CA ASN A 209 -15.30 -30.21 8.76
C ASN A 209 -15.02 -31.67 9.13
N LYS A 210 -14.39 -31.87 10.28
CA LYS A 210 -14.13 -33.19 10.90
C LYS A 210 -13.47 -34.18 9.94
N LEU A 211 -12.45 -33.74 9.20
CA LEU A 211 -11.72 -34.62 8.30
C LEU A 211 -10.89 -35.61 9.08
N ASN A 212 -11.23 -36.89 8.96
CA ASN A 212 -10.43 -38.02 9.46
C ASN A 212 -10.05 -38.87 8.25
N GLY A 213 -8.81 -39.38 8.23
CA GLY A 213 -8.34 -40.19 7.12
C GLY A 213 -6.86 -40.48 7.20
N LYS A 214 -6.36 -41.26 6.26
CA LYS A 214 -4.94 -41.61 6.14
C LYS A 214 -4.42 -41.12 4.81
N VAL A 215 -3.25 -40.49 4.83
CA VAL A 215 -2.53 -40.06 3.65
C VAL A 215 -1.35 -40.99 3.42
N GLU A 216 -1.27 -41.55 2.23
CA GLU A 216 -0.28 -42.55 1.81
C GLU A 216 0.30 -42.19 0.46
N ALA A 217 1.45 -42.81 0.13
CA ALA A 217 2.12 -42.68 -1.14
C ALA A 217 1.85 -43.86 -2.06
N ASP A 218 1.59 -43.61 -3.33
CA ASP A 218 1.63 -44.59 -4.42
C ASP A 218 2.97 -44.43 -5.16
N VAL A 219 3.92 -45.36 -4.87
CA VAL A 219 5.28 -45.33 -5.43
C VAL A 219 5.26 -45.54 -6.95
N ILE A 220 4.26 -46.27 -7.48
CA ILE A 220 4.16 -46.60 -8.91
C ILE A 220 3.66 -45.40 -9.70
N LYS A 221 2.67 -44.71 -9.15
CA LYS A 221 2.07 -43.51 -9.77
C LYS A 221 2.85 -42.24 -9.46
N GLN A 222 3.79 -42.32 -8.51
CA GLN A 222 4.52 -41.14 -7.98
C GLN A 222 3.57 -40.04 -7.52
N ASP A 223 2.57 -40.41 -6.70
CA ASP A 223 1.54 -39.50 -6.22
C ASP A 223 1.13 -39.86 -4.78
N VAL A 224 0.49 -38.92 -4.11
CA VAL A 224 0.00 -39.02 -2.75
C VAL A 224 -1.52 -39.10 -2.76
N TYR A 225 -2.09 -40.01 -1.96
CA TYR A 225 -3.54 -40.21 -1.93
C TYR A 225 -4.12 -40.23 -0.52
N LEU A 226 -5.40 -39.85 -0.43
CA LEU A 226 -6.23 -39.96 0.76
C LEU A 226 -6.99 -41.28 0.71
N THR A 227 -6.98 -42.03 1.80
CA THR A 227 -7.70 -43.30 1.97
C THR A 227 -8.31 -43.40 3.36
N ASN A 228 -9.28 -44.31 3.56
CA ASN A 228 -9.99 -44.49 4.83
C ASN A 228 -10.42 -43.15 5.44
N ALA A 229 -11.12 -42.34 4.64
CA ALA A 229 -11.43 -40.97 5.01
C ALA A 229 -12.94 -40.73 5.14
N SER A 230 -13.26 -39.90 6.14
CA SER A 230 -14.60 -39.41 6.43
C SER A 230 -14.57 -37.93 6.86
N GLY A 231 -15.66 -37.23 6.63
CA GLY A 231 -15.82 -35.82 6.97
C GLY A 231 -16.85 -35.14 6.10
N SER A 232 -16.89 -33.83 6.07
CA SER A 232 -17.74 -33.10 5.16
C SER A 232 -17.05 -31.86 4.60
N ILE A 233 -17.43 -31.46 3.40
CA ILE A 233 -16.98 -30.24 2.74
C ILE A 233 -18.20 -29.40 2.42
N SER A 234 -18.18 -28.13 2.82
CA SER A 234 -19.17 -27.13 2.42
C SER A 234 -18.51 -26.09 1.56
N THR A 235 -19.06 -25.80 0.39
CA THR A 235 -18.51 -24.79 -0.51
C THR A 235 -19.61 -23.91 -1.09
N ALA A 236 -19.31 -22.65 -1.30
CA ALA A 236 -20.16 -21.73 -2.04
C ALA A 236 -19.34 -20.67 -2.76
N VAL A 237 -19.84 -20.23 -3.90
CA VAL A 237 -19.32 -19.10 -4.68
C VAL A 237 -20.47 -18.20 -5.07
N SER A 238 -20.29 -16.91 -4.88
CA SER A 238 -21.24 -15.86 -5.25
C SER A 238 -20.51 -14.66 -5.82
N GLY A 239 -20.98 -14.10 -6.91
CA GLY A 239 -20.37 -12.95 -7.58
C GLY A 239 -19.29 -13.35 -8.58
N ILE A 240 -18.08 -12.78 -8.44
CA ILE A 240 -16.98 -12.99 -9.38
C ILE A 240 -16.58 -14.47 -9.35
N LYS A 241 -16.71 -15.15 -10.48
CA LYS A 241 -16.41 -16.59 -10.63
C LYS A 241 -14.95 -16.85 -11.00
N ASP A 242 -14.42 -16.03 -11.89
CA ASP A 242 -13.04 -16.12 -12.38
C ASP A 242 -12.17 -15.06 -11.71
N LEU A 243 -11.39 -15.51 -10.71
CA LEU A 243 -10.49 -14.65 -9.95
C LEU A 243 -9.17 -14.36 -10.70
N GLU A 244 -8.87 -15.09 -11.77
CA GLU A 244 -7.66 -14.86 -12.57
C GLU A 244 -7.86 -13.70 -13.56
N ASN A 245 -9.09 -13.45 -14.01
CA ASN A 245 -9.42 -12.45 -15.01
C ASN A 245 -10.35 -11.34 -14.49
N VAL A 246 -10.23 -10.98 -13.22
CA VAL A 246 -11.05 -9.95 -12.58
C VAL A 246 -10.83 -8.58 -13.24
N LYS A 247 -11.92 -7.96 -13.68
CA LYS A 247 -11.94 -6.61 -14.26
C LYS A 247 -12.48 -5.59 -13.26
N PRO A 248 -12.05 -4.33 -13.31
CA PRO A 248 -12.58 -3.28 -12.42
C PRO A 248 -14.12 -3.18 -12.44
N ASN A 249 -14.76 -3.43 -13.59
CA ASN A 249 -16.20 -3.41 -13.73
C ASN A 249 -16.93 -4.54 -12.98
N ASP A 250 -16.24 -5.61 -12.61
CA ASP A 250 -16.86 -6.73 -11.87
C ASP A 250 -17.15 -6.31 -10.42
N PHE A 251 -16.37 -5.38 -9.85
CA PHE A 251 -16.63 -4.79 -8.54
C PHE A 251 -17.79 -3.81 -8.51
N THR A 252 -18.28 -3.36 -9.65
CA THR A 252 -19.41 -2.42 -9.76
C THR A 252 -20.76 -3.09 -9.88
N LYS A 253 -20.79 -4.43 -10.06
CA LYS A 253 -22.01 -5.24 -10.18
C LYS A 253 -22.25 -6.02 -8.90
N PRO A 254 -23.05 -5.50 -7.95
CA PRO A 254 -23.31 -6.21 -6.70
C PRO A 254 -24.11 -7.49 -6.96
N ASN A 255 -23.66 -8.60 -6.39
CA ASN A 255 -24.35 -9.89 -6.37
C ASN A 255 -25.01 -10.18 -5.02
N GLY A 256 -24.88 -9.25 -4.09
CA GLY A 256 -25.51 -9.28 -2.79
C GLY A 256 -25.75 -7.86 -2.27
N SER A 257 -26.67 -7.73 -1.33
CA SER A 257 -26.91 -6.44 -0.66
C SER A 257 -27.25 -6.64 0.81
N GLY A 258 -27.10 -5.59 1.58
CA GLY A 258 -27.41 -5.62 2.99
C GLY A 258 -27.32 -4.25 3.65
N PHE A 259 -27.55 -4.25 4.93
CA PHE A 259 -27.42 -3.08 5.78
C PHE A 259 -26.49 -3.39 6.95
N GLY A 260 -25.80 -2.37 7.38
CA GLY A 260 -24.92 -2.43 8.55
C GLY A 260 -24.87 -1.12 9.29
N GLY A 261 -24.08 -1.10 10.34
CA GLY A 261 -23.89 0.14 11.11
C GLY A 261 -22.80 0.03 12.16
N ASP A 262 -22.44 1.19 12.69
CA ASP A 262 -21.49 1.34 13.78
C ASP A 262 -22.08 2.22 14.86
N ILE A 263 -21.68 2.01 16.10
CA ILE A 263 -22.02 2.86 17.23
C ILE A 263 -20.79 3.08 18.09
N GLY A 264 -20.60 4.30 18.59
CA GLY A 264 -19.45 4.60 19.42
C GLY A 264 -19.61 5.81 20.30
N PHE A 265 -18.77 5.84 21.33
CA PHE A 265 -18.70 6.87 22.35
C PHE A 265 -17.25 7.28 22.56
N VAL A 266 -17.05 8.55 22.90
CA VAL A 266 -15.74 9.09 23.30
C VAL A 266 -15.93 10.02 24.48
N TYR A 267 -15.22 9.71 25.56
CA TYR A 267 -15.08 10.57 26.73
C TYR A 267 -13.71 11.23 26.71
N GLU A 268 -13.65 12.52 27.07
CA GLU A 268 -12.40 13.29 27.20
C GLU A 268 -12.37 14.02 28.54
N TYR A 269 -11.26 13.96 29.25
CA TYR A 269 -10.95 14.82 30.37
C TYR A 269 -10.14 16.03 29.89
N ARG A 270 -10.70 17.23 30.03
CA ARG A 270 -10.22 18.52 29.54
C ARG A 270 -9.93 19.45 30.71
N PRO A 271 -8.70 19.42 31.27
CA PRO A 271 -8.40 20.19 32.50
C PRO A 271 -8.38 21.70 32.31
N ASP A 272 -8.12 22.19 31.10
CA ASP A 272 -8.00 23.59 30.72
C ASP A 272 -9.29 24.07 30.04
N GLU A 273 -10.07 24.84 30.77
CA GLU A 273 -11.38 25.34 30.33
C GLU A 273 -11.24 26.44 29.26
N GLU A 274 -10.14 27.21 29.24
CA GLU A 274 -9.90 28.26 28.25
C GLU A 274 -9.70 27.63 26.83
N LEU A 275 -9.05 26.47 26.77
CA LEU A 275 -8.88 25.73 25.52
C LEU A 275 -10.19 25.15 24.97
N ASN A 276 -11.25 25.02 25.78
CA ASN A 276 -12.52 24.46 25.33
C ASN A 276 -13.19 25.27 24.22
N SER A 277 -12.91 26.58 24.13
CA SER A 277 -13.38 27.45 23.04
C SER A 277 -12.58 27.32 21.76
N GLN A 278 -11.38 26.75 21.79
CA GLN A 278 -10.43 26.69 20.67
C GLN A 278 -10.52 25.37 19.90
N ASN A 279 -11.45 25.28 18.97
CA ASN A 279 -11.76 24.02 18.26
C ASN A 279 -10.65 23.50 17.34
N HIS A 280 -9.65 24.32 17.01
CA HIS A 280 -8.50 23.92 16.21
C HIS A 280 -7.39 23.22 17.02
N LEU A 281 -7.44 23.29 18.36
CA LEU A 281 -6.46 22.68 19.25
C LEU A 281 -6.97 21.37 19.88
N ASN A 282 -6.02 20.57 20.34
CA ASN A 282 -6.31 19.43 21.16
C ASN A 282 -6.55 19.86 22.62
N LYS A 283 -7.62 19.39 23.24
CA LYS A 283 -8.14 19.89 24.51
C LYS A 283 -8.00 18.91 25.66
N TYR A 284 -7.88 17.61 25.38
CA TYR A 284 -7.89 16.59 26.42
C TYR A 284 -6.52 16.32 27.03
N LYS A 285 -6.52 15.95 28.31
CA LYS A 285 -5.40 15.33 28.99
C LYS A 285 -5.39 13.82 28.74
N PHE A 286 -6.59 13.20 28.78
CA PHE A 286 -6.79 11.84 28.31
C PHE A 286 -8.15 11.69 27.63
N LYS A 287 -8.24 10.71 26.78
CA LYS A 287 -9.41 10.37 25.96
C LYS A 287 -9.65 8.86 26.04
N VAL A 288 -10.90 8.44 26.23
CA VAL A 288 -11.34 7.04 26.21
C VAL A 288 -12.40 6.89 25.14
N GLY A 289 -12.18 5.99 24.20
CA GLY A 289 -13.14 5.66 23.16
C GLY A 289 -13.61 4.21 23.27
N LEU A 290 -14.89 3.97 22.96
CA LEU A 290 -15.46 2.64 22.82
C LEU A 290 -16.38 2.62 21.61
N ALA A 291 -16.27 1.60 20.75
CA ALA A 291 -17.13 1.46 19.58
C ALA A 291 -17.37 0.00 19.22
N ILE A 292 -18.58 -0.29 18.73
CA ILE A 292 -18.90 -1.54 18.03
C ILE A 292 -18.98 -1.18 16.55
N MET A 293 -18.16 -1.84 15.76
CA MET A 293 -18.00 -1.58 14.34
C MET A 293 -18.48 -2.78 13.51
N ASP A 294 -18.97 -2.49 12.31
CA ASP A 294 -19.34 -3.50 11.32
C ASP A 294 -20.46 -4.45 11.81
N LEU A 295 -21.49 -3.92 12.47
CA LEU A 295 -22.75 -4.63 12.70
C LEU A 295 -23.48 -4.79 11.38
N GLY A 296 -24.05 -5.99 11.09
CA GLY A 296 -24.86 -6.23 9.91
C GLY A 296 -24.44 -7.42 9.09
N ALA A 297 -25.08 -7.59 7.94
CA ALA A 297 -24.86 -8.74 7.06
C ALA A 297 -25.20 -8.41 5.61
N ILE A 298 -24.62 -9.17 4.70
CA ILE A 298 -24.89 -9.15 3.26
C ILE A 298 -25.58 -10.46 2.89
N LYS A 299 -26.69 -10.37 2.18
CA LYS A 299 -27.38 -11.53 1.57
C LYS A 299 -26.83 -11.73 0.17
N TYR A 300 -26.25 -12.90 -0.07
CA TYR A 300 -25.71 -13.30 -1.37
C TYR A 300 -26.63 -14.25 -2.09
N LYS A 301 -26.62 -14.19 -3.43
CA LYS A 301 -27.23 -15.17 -4.30
C LYS A 301 -26.16 -16.18 -4.69
N PRO A 302 -26.27 -17.44 -4.29
CA PRO A 302 -25.27 -18.45 -4.64
C PRO A 302 -25.30 -18.75 -6.14
N THR A 303 -24.19 -19.30 -6.62
CA THR A 303 -24.14 -19.97 -7.92
C THR A 303 -24.39 -21.45 -7.67
N ASP A 304 -25.50 -21.98 -8.18
CA ASP A 304 -25.98 -23.34 -7.90
C ASP A 304 -24.94 -24.43 -8.27
N GLU A 305 -24.18 -24.19 -9.34
CA GLU A 305 -23.14 -25.09 -9.82
C GLU A 305 -22.01 -25.30 -8.81
N TYR A 306 -21.67 -24.27 -8.04
CA TYR A 306 -20.50 -24.22 -7.13
C TYR A 306 -20.88 -24.18 -5.64
N THR A 307 -22.18 -24.32 -5.34
CA THR A 307 -22.67 -24.22 -3.97
C THR A 307 -23.31 -25.55 -3.57
N ALA A 308 -22.61 -26.28 -2.71
CA ALA A 308 -23.06 -27.57 -2.22
C ALA A 308 -22.35 -27.98 -0.92
N ASN A 309 -22.96 -28.94 -0.23
CA ASN A 309 -22.31 -29.71 0.83
C ASN A 309 -21.99 -31.12 0.25
N TYR A 310 -20.85 -31.65 0.67
CA TYR A 310 -20.37 -32.96 0.28
C TYR A 310 -20.02 -33.76 1.54
N ASP A 311 -20.51 -35.00 1.61
CA ASP A 311 -20.03 -35.95 2.61
C ASP A 311 -18.89 -36.76 2.02
N ILE A 312 -17.77 -36.84 2.77
CA ILE A 312 -16.58 -37.60 2.38
C ILE A 312 -16.74 -39.04 2.88
N HIS A 313 -16.68 -39.99 1.96
CA HIS A 313 -16.67 -41.40 2.28
C HIS A 313 -15.71 -42.18 1.39
N ILE A 314 -14.49 -42.37 1.86
CA ILE A 314 -13.43 -43.12 1.19
C ILE A 314 -13.11 -44.32 2.08
N THR A 315 -13.46 -45.52 1.63
CA THR A 315 -13.22 -46.74 2.42
C THR A 315 -11.77 -47.19 2.35
N ASN A 316 -11.39 -48.11 3.24
CA ASN A 316 -10.05 -48.70 3.25
C ASN A 316 -9.77 -49.40 1.90
N GLY A 317 -8.63 -49.09 1.28
CA GLY A 317 -8.21 -49.60 -0.02
C GLY A 317 -8.71 -48.77 -1.22
N GLN A 318 -9.62 -47.85 -1.05
CA GLN A 318 -9.93 -46.83 -2.05
C GLN A 318 -8.90 -45.68 -1.96
N GLN A 319 -8.57 -45.08 -3.11
CA GLN A 319 -7.57 -44.06 -3.26
C GLN A 319 -8.15 -42.82 -3.95
N PHE A 320 -8.09 -41.67 -3.29
CA PHE A 320 -8.33 -40.37 -3.89
C PHE A 320 -7.01 -39.62 -3.99
N PHE A 321 -6.47 -39.46 -5.21
CA PHE A 321 -5.18 -38.84 -5.45
C PHE A 321 -5.26 -37.33 -5.21
N LEU A 322 -4.32 -36.78 -4.42
CA LEU A 322 -4.30 -35.38 -4.04
C LEU A 322 -3.90 -34.47 -5.20
N SER A 323 -3.16 -35.00 -6.19
CA SER A 323 -2.86 -34.31 -7.46
C SER A 323 -4.10 -33.92 -8.26
N GLU A 324 -5.23 -34.64 -8.09
CA GLU A 324 -6.51 -34.27 -8.71
C GLU A 324 -7.01 -32.89 -8.22
N LEU A 325 -6.62 -32.50 -7.02
CA LEU A 325 -6.90 -31.18 -6.47
C LEU A 325 -6.10 -30.07 -7.16
N ASP A 326 -5.07 -30.40 -7.93
CA ASP A 326 -4.19 -29.46 -8.62
C ASP A 326 -4.75 -28.98 -9.99
N ASN A 327 -5.62 -29.74 -10.61
CA ASN A 327 -5.99 -29.57 -12.02
C ASN A 327 -7.27 -28.76 -12.27
N SER A 328 -7.92 -28.17 -11.25
CA SER A 328 -9.21 -27.48 -11.43
C SER A 328 -9.22 -26.08 -10.80
N THR A 329 -9.96 -25.18 -11.44
CA THR A 329 -10.21 -23.82 -10.95
C THR A 329 -11.23 -23.77 -9.82
N ASN A 330 -12.00 -24.86 -9.60
CA ASN A 330 -13.04 -24.92 -8.58
C ASN A 330 -13.10 -26.29 -7.92
N ILE A 331 -13.03 -26.33 -6.59
CA ILE A 331 -13.09 -27.57 -5.82
C ILE A 331 -14.37 -28.39 -6.08
N SER A 332 -15.51 -27.73 -6.32
CA SER A 332 -16.77 -28.42 -6.60
C SER A 332 -16.73 -29.22 -7.90
N GLU A 333 -15.97 -28.81 -8.90
CA GLU A 333 -15.80 -29.55 -10.16
C GLU A 333 -15.11 -30.89 -9.90
N ILE A 334 -14.06 -30.86 -9.05
CA ILE A 334 -13.33 -32.08 -8.69
C ILE A 334 -14.24 -33.02 -7.88
N LEU A 335 -14.89 -32.47 -6.84
CA LEU A 335 -15.75 -33.29 -6.00
C LEU A 335 -16.89 -33.93 -6.79
N ASN A 336 -17.44 -33.21 -7.77
CA ASN A 336 -18.48 -33.75 -8.68
C ASN A 336 -17.93 -34.83 -9.64
N LYS A 337 -16.64 -34.83 -9.98
CA LYS A 337 -15.98 -35.83 -10.81
C LYS A 337 -15.82 -37.17 -10.10
N TYR A 338 -15.81 -37.17 -8.76
CA TYR A 338 -15.61 -38.36 -7.93
C TYR A 338 -16.80 -38.64 -6.98
N PRO A 339 -18.06 -38.84 -7.50
CA PRO A 339 -19.25 -39.02 -6.65
C PRO A 339 -19.19 -40.26 -5.77
N GLN A 340 -18.35 -41.24 -6.09
CA GLN A 340 -18.09 -42.43 -5.26
C GLN A 340 -17.38 -42.12 -3.94
N PHE A 341 -16.68 -40.97 -3.87
CA PHE A 341 -15.95 -40.51 -2.68
C PHE A 341 -16.63 -39.33 -2.01
N PHE A 342 -17.36 -38.54 -2.78
CA PHE A 342 -17.97 -37.28 -2.35
C PHE A 342 -19.44 -37.24 -2.69
N THR A 343 -20.28 -37.55 -1.70
CA THR A 343 -21.75 -37.53 -1.91
C THR A 343 -22.25 -36.09 -1.82
N LYS A 344 -22.79 -35.60 -2.94
CA LYS A 344 -23.27 -34.22 -3.04
C LYS A 344 -24.68 -34.11 -2.40
N ASN A 345 -24.80 -33.20 -1.44
CA ASN A 345 -26.05 -32.75 -0.85
C ASN A 345 -26.33 -31.31 -1.36
N PRO A 346 -27.32 -31.07 -2.22
CA PRO A 346 -27.60 -29.76 -2.76
C PRO A 346 -27.97 -28.77 -1.65
N ASN A 347 -27.35 -27.59 -1.66
CA ASN A 347 -27.64 -26.50 -0.74
C ASN A 347 -27.72 -25.19 -1.52
N ALA A 348 -28.78 -24.98 -2.26
CA ALA A 348 -28.97 -23.86 -3.19
C ALA A 348 -29.80 -22.72 -2.57
N GLN A 349 -29.73 -22.49 -1.25
CA GLN A 349 -30.48 -21.40 -0.63
C GLN A 349 -29.60 -20.12 -0.53
N ASN A 350 -30.25 -18.97 -0.71
CA ASN A 350 -29.62 -17.68 -0.40
C ASN A 350 -29.05 -17.73 1.02
N TYR A 351 -27.81 -17.32 1.18
CA TYR A 351 -27.15 -17.30 2.48
C TYR A 351 -26.77 -15.89 2.87
N SER A 352 -26.65 -15.68 4.18
CA SER A 352 -26.25 -14.41 4.75
C SER A 352 -24.85 -14.53 5.31
N MET A 353 -24.00 -13.58 4.98
CA MET A 353 -22.67 -13.43 5.53
C MET A 353 -22.62 -12.20 6.42
N ALA A 354 -22.33 -12.39 7.69
CA ALA A 354 -22.18 -11.29 8.63
C ALA A 354 -20.91 -10.50 8.34
N LEU A 355 -20.97 -9.18 8.55
CA LEU A 355 -19.78 -8.34 8.54
C LEU A 355 -18.81 -8.77 9.66
N PRO A 356 -17.51 -8.47 9.53
CA PRO A 356 -16.49 -8.79 10.54
C PRO A 356 -16.62 -7.87 11.76
N THR A 357 -17.66 -8.07 12.54
CA THR A 357 -18.00 -7.22 13.70
C THR A 357 -16.87 -7.20 14.73
N THR A 358 -16.50 -6.01 15.19
CA THR A 358 -15.46 -5.80 16.20
C THR A 358 -15.92 -4.84 17.30
N LEU A 359 -15.52 -5.14 18.54
CA LEU A 359 -15.50 -4.19 19.64
C LEU A 359 -14.13 -3.51 19.66
N ARG A 360 -14.10 -2.19 19.59
CA ARG A 360 -12.87 -1.39 19.66
C ARG A 360 -12.91 -0.47 20.87
N GLY A 361 -11.80 -0.45 21.57
CA GLY A 361 -11.59 0.47 22.69
C GLY A 361 -10.23 1.14 22.58
N ASN A 362 -10.12 2.40 22.96
CA ASN A 362 -8.83 3.05 23.08
C ASN A 362 -8.75 3.96 24.30
N PHE A 363 -7.53 4.08 24.83
CA PHE A 363 -7.13 5.04 25.83
C PHE A 363 -5.97 5.86 25.30
N ASP A 364 -6.15 7.17 25.21
CA ASP A 364 -5.19 8.10 24.60
C ASP A 364 -4.81 9.18 25.62
N TYR A 365 -3.51 9.30 25.90
CA TYR A 365 -2.97 10.20 26.88
C TYR A 365 -2.07 11.27 26.24
N HIS A 366 -2.38 12.54 26.53
CA HIS A 366 -1.57 13.68 26.14
C HIS A 366 -0.42 13.88 27.13
N ILE A 367 0.81 13.57 26.70
CA ILE A 367 1.99 13.64 27.55
C ILE A 367 2.45 15.10 27.69
N TYR A 368 2.88 15.71 26.61
CA TYR A 368 3.39 17.08 26.57
C TYR A 368 3.41 17.63 25.14
N LYS A 369 2.96 18.86 24.92
CA LYS A 369 2.90 19.52 23.60
C LYS A 369 2.25 18.63 22.55
N GLY A 370 3.01 18.22 21.51
CA GLY A 370 2.53 17.32 20.45
C GLY A 370 2.72 15.82 20.74
N LEU A 371 3.19 15.42 21.94
CA LEU A 371 3.48 14.03 22.28
C LEU A 371 2.26 13.37 22.96
N TYR A 372 1.89 12.20 22.44
CA TYR A 372 0.77 11.39 22.93
C TYR A 372 1.17 9.92 22.99
N ALA A 373 0.43 9.14 23.78
CA ALA A 373 0.48 7.69 23.75
C ALA A 373 -0.96 7.14 23.76
N ASP A 374 -1.28 6.31 22.77
CA ASP A 374 -2.58 5.65 22.63
C ASP A 374 -2.40 4.14 22.81
N VAL A 375 -3.30 3.54 23.59
CA VAL A 375 -3.46 2.08 23.67
C VAL A 375 -4.80 1.73 23.08
N THR A 376 -4.80 0.96 22.00
CA THR A 376 -6.02 0.51 21.30
C THR A 376 -6.17 -1.01 21.42
N GLY A 377 -7.36 -1.45 21.81
CA GLY A 377 -7.79 -2.85 21.77
C GLY A 377 -8.82 -3.07 20.66
N GLN A 378 -8.70 -4.17 19.92
CA GLN A 378 -9.71 -4.66 18.99
C GLN A 378 -10.04 -6.11 19.34
N PHE A 379 -11.31 -6.39 19.56
CA PHE A 379 -11.86 -7.71 19.84
C PHE A 379 -12.86 -8.08 18.77
N ALA A 380 -12.57 -9.18 18.04
CA ALA A 380 -13.42 -9.66 16.97
C ALA A 380 -14.45 -10.65 17.48
N PHE A 381 -15.68 -10.54 17.02
CA PHE A 381 -16.73 -11.51 17.27
C PHE A 381 -16.63 -12.64 16.22
N LYS A 382 -15.86 -13.67 16.55
CA LYS A 382 -15.74 -14.89 15.73
C LYS A 382 -16.85 -15.88 16.10
N SER A 383 -17.49 -16.49 15.09
CA SER A 383 -18.43 -17.59 15.29
C SER A 383 -17.86 -18.84 14.62
N ASP A 384 -17.65 -19.90 15.40
CA ASP A 384 -17.19 -21.18 14.87
C ASP A 384 -18.31 -21.95 14.14
N GLU A 385 -19.58 -21.64 14.45
CA GLU A 385 -20.75 -22.20 13.78
C GLU A 385 -21.00 -21.59 12.37
N LYS A 386 -20.63 -20.31 12.18
CA LYS A 386 -20.82 -19.59 10.92
C LYS A 386 -19.53 -19.56 10.12
N THR A 387 -19.18 -20.69 9.56
CA THR A 387 -17.89 -20.91 8.86
C THR A 387 -17.75 -20.10 7.56
N GLN A 388 -18.84 -19.57 7.01
CA GLN A 388 -18.86 -18.70 5.82
C GLN A 388 -18.45 -17.24 6.10
N ASN A 389 -18.33 -16.82 7.37
CA ASN A 389 -18.02 -15.45 7.71
C ASN A 389 -16.51 -15.21 7.75
N ALA A 390 -16.05 -14.15 7.10
CA ALA A 390 -14.72 -13.61 7.32
C ALA A 390 -14.67 -12.81 8.65
N PHE A 391 -13.51 -12.80 9.30
CA PHE A 391 -13.34 -12.14 10.60
C PHE A 391 -11.95 -11.50 10.73
N TYR A 392 -11.84 -10.54 11.64
CA TYR A 392 -10.55 -10.01 12.09
C TYR A 392 -10.03 -10.79 13.30
N HIS A 393 -8.72 -10.67 13.56
CA HIS A 393 -8.11 -11.22 14.77
C HIS A 393 -8.10 -10.20 15.89
N ASN A 394 -8.06 -10.70 17.15
CA ASN A 394 -7.92 -9.85 18.32
C ASN A 394 -6.54 -9.20 18.35
N SER A 395 -6.48 -7.91 18.69
CA SER A 395 -5.23 -7.16 18.75
C SER A 395 -5.22 -6.11 19.84
N VAL A 396 -4.02 -5.81 20.33
CA VAL A 396 -3.72 -4.66 21.18
C VAL A 396 -2.56 -3.89 20.57
N THR A 397 -2.69 -2.57 20.44
CA THR A 397 -1.68 -1.70 19.84
C THR A 397 -1.36 -0.56 20.80
N LEU A 398 -0.08 -0.38 21.13
CA LEU A 398 0.46 0.82 21.75
C LEU A 398 1.02 1.72 20.65
N THR A 399 0.60 2.98 20.62
CA THR A 399 1.07 3.97 19.64
C THR A 399 1.59 5.22 20.33
N PRO A 400 2.87 5.28 20.72
CA PRO A 400 3.52 6.56 20.95
C PRO A 400 3.49 7.38 19.65
N ARG A 401 3.16 8.67 19.76
CA ARG A 401 3.11 9.53 18.59
C ARG A 401 3.44 10.97 18.89
N PHE A 402 4.00 11.63 17.90
CA PHE A 402 4.11 13.08 17.85
C PHE A 402 3.19 13.59 16.74
N GLU A 403 2.34 14.57 17.05
CA GLU A 403 1.51 15.21 16.05
C GLU A 403 1.25 16.69 16.32
N ASN A 404 1.22 17.45 15.25
CA ASN A 404 0.74 18.82 15.22
C ASN A 404 -0.18 19.00 14.01
N THR A 405 -0.54 20.22 13.68
CA THR A 405 -1.45 20.55 12.56
C THR A 405 -0.95 20.00 11.22
N TYR A 406 0.35 20.02 10.97
CA TYR A 406 0.94 19.69 9.66
C TYR A 406 1.57 18.30 9.61
N VAL A 407 2.20 17.89 10.68
CA VAL A 407 3.00 16.66 10.73
C VAL A 407 2.47 15.73 11.81
N GLY A 408 2.45 14.45 11.54
CA GLY A 408 2.23 13.38 12.50
C GLY A 408 3.22 12.23 12.26
N VAL A 409 3.84 11.76 13.34
CA VAL A 409 4.71 10.57 13.34
C VAL A 409 4.12 9.61 14.37
N TYR A 410 3.87 8.39 13.95
CA TYR A 410 3.21 7.36 14.76
C TYR A 410 4.07 6.09 14.75
N LEU A 411 4.29 5.49 15.93
CA LEU A 411 5.07 4.27 16.12
C LEU A 411 4.17 3.16 16.69
N PRO A 412 3.34 2.51 15.86
CA PRO A 412 2.48 1.44 16.35
C PRO A 412 3.32 0.20 16.72
N ILE A 413 3.15 -0.26 17.96
CA ILE A 413 3.65 -1.53 18.46
C ILE A 413 2.42 -2.39 18.73
N ASN A 414 2.25 -3.44 17.95
CA ASN A 414 1.05 -4.26 17.93
C ASN A 414 1.34 -5.69 18.36
N TYR A 415 0.45 -6.25 19.15
CA TYR A 415 0.33 -7.68 19.40
C TYR A 415 -1.03 -8.18 18.90
N ASN A 416 -1.04 -9.23 18.11
CA ASN A 416 -2.29 -9.88 17.70
C ASN A 416 -2.17 -11.41 17.72
N SER A 417 -3.33 -12.06 17.80
CA SER A 417 -3.43 -13.51 17.98
C SER A 417 -2.97 -14.33 16.78
N LEU A 418 -2.75 -13.73 15.61
CA LEU A 418 -2.29 -14.42 14.41
C LEU A 418 -0.77 -14.28 14.20
N THR A 419 -0.26 -13.05 14.24
CA THR A 419 1.13 -12.74 13.84
C THR A 419 2.06 -12.41 15.00
N ASN A 420 1.55 -12.40 16.25
CA ASN A 420 2.25 -12.00 17.47
C ASN A 420 2.66 -10.51 17.45
N PHE A 421 3.91 -10.21 17.85
CA PHE A 421 4.41 -8.83 17.93
C PHE A 421 4.83 -8.28 16.57
N ASN A 422 4.41 -7.04 16.31
CA ASN A 422 4.86 -6.25 15.17
C ASN A 422 5.06 -4.80 15.59
N ALA A 423 6.02 -4.15 14.95
CA ALA A 423 6.29 -2.74 15.13
C ALA A 423 6.34 -2.04 13.77
N GLY A 424 5.78 -0.85 13.69
CA GLY A 424 5.63 -0.11 12.46
C GLY A 424 5.97 1.37 12.59
N LEU A 425 5.84 2.06 11.47
CA LEU A 425 6.02 3.50 11.36
C LEU A 425 4.94 4.05 10.44
N SER A 426 4.34 5.16 10.84
CA SER A 426 3.36 5.87 10.01
C SER A 426 3.62 7.36 10.08
N LEU A 427 3.39 8.04 8.96
CA LEU A 427 3.64 9.46 8.79
C LEU A 427 2.40 10.16 8.23
N ARG A 428 2.16 11.38 8.68
CA ARG A 428 1.21 12.32 8.08
C ARG A 428 1.93 13.63 7.78
N LEU A 429 1.89 14.05 6.53
CA LEU A 429 2.50 15.28 6.03
C LEU A 429 1.41 16.10 5.33
N GLY A 430 0.81 17.04 6.07
CA GLY A 430 -0.33 17.82 5.59
C GLY A 430 -1.47 16.91 5.12
N PRO A 431 -1.79 16.90 3.81
CA PRO A 431 -2.85 16.08 3.23
C PRO A 431 -2.47 14.60 3.04
N LEU A 432 -1.19 14.29 2.97
CA LEU A 432 -0.69 12.94 2.71
C LEU A 432 -0.55 12.15 4.01
N TYR A 433 -0.89 10.85 3.95
CA TYR A 433 -0.58 9.90 5.01
C TYR A 433 -0.11 8.57 4.42
N ILE A 434 0.93 8.02 5.00
CA ILE A 434 1.55 6.77 4.58
C ILE A 434 2.04 6.02 5.82
N GLY A 435 2.05 4.71 5.78
CA GLY A 435 2.60 3.93 6.87
C GLY A 435 2.47 2.43 6.72
N SER A 436 3.03 1.75 7.71
CA SER A 436 2.94 0.30 7.88
C SER A 436 2.94 -0.02 9.38
N GLY A 437 2.15 -1.00 9.79
CA GLY A 437 2.13 -1.53 11.16
C GLY A 437 3.25 -2.53 11.44
N SER A 438 4.04 -2.91 10.45
CA SER A 438 5.03 -3.99 10.55
C SER A 438 6.41 -3.68 9.97
N ILE A 439 6.62 -2.52 9.36
CA ILE A 439 7.86 -2.21 8.63
C ILE A 439 9.14 -2.35 9.48
N LEU A 440 9.10 -1.99 10.76
CA LEU A 440 10.24 -2.12 11.65
C LEU A 440 10.52 -3.58 11.99
N SER A 441 9.51 -4.38 12.27
CA SER A 441 9.65 -5.83 12.48
C SER A 441 10.12 -6.55 11.22
N LEU A 442 9.66 -6.10 10.04
CA LEU A 442 10.10 -6.60 8.75
C LEU A 442 11.59 -6.34 8.52
N ALA A 443 12.06 -5.12 8.82
CA ALA A 443 13.49 -4.76 8.74
C ALA A 443 14.36 -5.61 9.69
N MET A 444 13.82 -6.02 10.84
CA MET A 444 14.49 -6.94 11.77
C MET A 444 14.37 -8.42 11.34
N GLY A 445 13.64 -8.73 10.28
CA GLY A 445 13.45 -10.10 9.77
C GLY A 445 12.61 -11.02 10.67
N GLN A 446 11.74 -10.46 11.50
CA GLN A 446 10.92 -11.19 12.48
C GLN A 446 9.42 -10.97 12.31
N SER A 447 8.97 -10.41 11.20
CA SER A 447 7.56 -10.13 10.99
C SER A 447 6.84 -11.32 10.35
N LYS A 448 5.73 -11.75 10.95
CA LYS A 448 4.73 -12.63 10.31
C LYS A 448 3.63 -11.84 9.59
N GLN A 449 3.85 -10.56 9.42
CA GLN A 449 2.96 -9.59 8.84
C GLN A 449 3.67 -8.74 7.81
N LEU A 450 2.94 -8.40 6.76
CA LEU A 450 3.33 -7.43 5.75
C LEU A 450 2.16 -6.50 5.51
N ASP A 451 2.32 -5.20 5.71
CA ASP A 451 1.28 -4.22 5.47
C ASP A 451 1.83 -2.87 5.02
N ALA A 452 1.02 -2.18 4.24
CA ALA A 452 1.27 -0.80 3.88
C ALA A 452 -0.04 -0.06 3.65
N PHE A 453 -0.04 1.22 3.92
CA PHE A 453 -1.14 2.10 3.57
C PHE A 453 -0.65 3.46 3.09
N PHE A 454 -1.47 4.05 2.24
CA PHE A 454 -1.26 5.39 1.70
C PHE A 454 -2.62 6.06 1.50
N GLY A 455 -2.65 7.39 1.58
CA GLY A 455 -3.85 8.12 1.20
C GLY A 455 -3.68 9.62 1.18
N ILE A 456 -4.69 10.29 0.62
CA ILE A 456 -4.73 11.73 0.40
C ILE A 456 -6.04 12.28 0.98
N ARG A 457 -5.92 13.31 1.81
CA ARG A 457 -7.03 13.92 2.52
C ARG A 457 -6.81 15.43 2.65
N PHE A 458 -7.83 16.22 2.45
CA PHE A 458 -7.81 17.67 2.62
C PHE A 458 -8.84 18.11 3.66
N GLY A 459 -8.51 19.09 4.48
CA GLY A 459 -9.44 19.61 5.47
C GLY A 459 -9.18 21.06 5.84
N GLY A 460 -10.26 21.81 6.04
CA GLY A 460 -10.22 23.17 6.57
C GLY A 460 -10.36 23.18 8.09
N LEU A 461 -9.34 23.65 8.79
CA LEU A 461 -9.35 23.80 10.24
C LEU A 461 -10.41 24.83 10.68
N HIS A 462 -10.85 24.74 11.94
CA HIS A 462 -11.60 25.83 12.54
C HIS A 462 -10.75 27.09 12.63
N LYS A 463 -11.33 28.26 12.31
CA LYS A 463 -10.63 29.55 12.38
C LYS A 463 -10.22 29.85 13.82
N MET A 464 -9.02 30.38 14.00
CA MET A 464 -8.61 30.97 15.28
C MET A 464 -9.53 32.16 15.62
N PRO A 465 -9.94 32.33 16.88
CA PRO A 465 -10.61 33.55 17.27
C PRO A 465 -9.67 34.73 17.01
N LYS A 466 -10.16 35.76 16.31
CA LYS A 466 -9.42 37.01 16.17
C LYS A 466 -9.22 37.62 17.56
N LYS A 467 -7.96 37.90 17.92
CA LYS A 467 -7.66 38.66 19.13
C LYS A 467 -8.21 40.08 18.90
N GLU A 468 -9.21 40.51 19.65
CA GLU A 468 -9.64 41.89 19.66
C GLU A 468 -8.56 42.71 20.36
N VAL A 469 -8.01 43.66 19.61
CA VAL A 469 -7.07 44.66 20.13
C VAL A 469 -7.90 45.84 20.64
N THR A 470 -7.99 46.01 21.92
CA THR A 470 -8.58 47.22 22.54
C THR A 470 -7.56 48.37 22.46
N ILE A 471 -7.94 49.43 21.75
CA ILE A 471 -7.15 50.66 21.62
C ILE A 471 -7.64 51.66 22.71
N ALA A 472 -6.66 52.13 23.52
CA ALA A 472 -6.92 53.17 24.51
C ALA A 472 -6.58 54.57 23.92
N LEU A 473 -7.34 55.61 24.24
CA LEU A 473 -7.21 56.96 23.75
C LEU A 473 -6.13 57.77 24.52
N PRO A 474 -5.45 58.75 23.85
CA PRO A 474 -4.31 59.47 24.40
C PRO A 474 -4.67 60.83 25.11
N PRO A 475 -3.74 61.38 25.96
CA PRO A 475 -3.90 62.66 26.62
C PRO A 475 -3.37 63.87 25.81
N PRO A 476 -3.61 65.16 26.21
CA PRO A 476 -3.43 66.34 25.35
C PRO A 476 -1.99 66.89 25.24
N ALA A 477 -1.76 67.65 24.16
CA ALA A 477 -0.45 67.93 23.61
C ALA A 477 0.27 69.21 24.17
N PRO A 478 1.61 69.19 24.22
CA PRO A 478 2.51 70.30 24.58
C PRO A 478 2.97 71.12 23.32
N ILE A 479 3.76 72.20 23.53
CA ILE A 479 4.15 73.24 22.56
C ILE A 479 5.29 72.76 21.64
N ASP A 480 5.25 73.18 20.35
CA ASP A 480 6.13 72.78 19.23
C ASP A 480 6.37 74.07 18.36
N THR A 481 7.63 74.56 18.27
CA THR A 481 8.00 75.87 17.71
C THR A 481 8.20 75.89 16.20
N ASP A 482 8.76 74.82 15.62
CA ASP A 482 8.98 74.68 14.17
C ASP A 482 7.88 73.87 13.46
N GLY A 483 6.97 73.29 14.23
CA GLY A 483 5.79 72.64 13.70
C GLY A 483 5.99 71.22 13.18
N ASP A 484 7.08 70.55 13.61
CA ASP A 484 7.39 69.18 13.19
C ASP A 484 6.72 68.08 14.02
N GLY A 485 6.00 68.46 15.08
CA GLY A 485 5.27 67.56 15.95
C GLY A 485 6.02 67.12 17.18
N ILE A 486 7.21 67.65 17.45
CA ILE A 486 8.01 67.37 18.63
C ILE A 486 8.07 68.65 19.48
N THR A 487 7.81 68.54 20.75
CA THR A 487 7.80 69.69 21.66
C THR A 487 9.21 70.16 21.94
N ASP A 488 9.34 71.52 22.06
CA ASP A 488 10.65 72.19 22.22
C ASP A 488 11.52 71.65 23.38
N ASP A 489 10.93 71.04 24.37
CA ASP A 489 11.64 70.42 25.50
C ASP A 489 12.21 69.02 25.18
N MET A 490 11.75 68.42 24.05
CA MET A 490 12.19 67.10 23.56
C MET A 490 12.90 67.21 22.21
N ASP A 491 12.99 68.39 21.60
CA ASP A 491 13.58 68.66 20.32
C ASP A 491 15.06 69.12 20.43
N LYS A 492 15.96 68.41 19.77
CA LYS A 492 17.38 68.76 19.69
C LYS A 492 17.69 69.85 18.62
N CYS A 493 16.76 70.04 17.69
CA CYS A 493 16.82 71.01 16.60
C CYS A 493 15.59 71.94 16.57
N PRO A 494 15.21 72.66 17.64
CA PRO A 494 13.90 73.30 17.82
C PRO A 494 13.53 74.40 16.85
N ASN A 495 14.31 74.65 15.80
CA ASN A 495 14.10 75.68 14.78
C ASN A 495 14.26 75.11 13.35
N ILE A 496 14.43 73.80 13.18
CA ILE A 496 14.61 73.11 11.90
C ILE A 496 13.73 71.90 11.90
N PRO A 497 12.59 71.90 11.18
CA PRO A 497 11.67 70.78 11.19
C PRO A 497 12.34 69.45 10.87
N GLY A 498 12.17 68.48 11.77
CA GLY A 498 12.70 67.15 11.62
C GLY A 498 11.70 66.08 11.99
N VAL A 499 12.12 64.97 12.60
CA VAL A 499 11.23 63.87 12.98
C VAL A 499 11.54 63.32 14.38
N ALA A 500 10.50 62.87 15.06
CA ALA A 500 10.57 62.42 16.45
C ALA A 500 11.63 61.34 16.73
N LYS A 501 11.97 60.53 15.76
CA LYS A 501 12.95 59.47 15.84
C LYS A 501 14.38 60.02 15.98
N TYR A 502 14.62 61.20 15.46
CA TYR A 502 15.91 61.90 15.54
C TYR A 502 15.84 63.11 16.47
N GLU A 503 14.91 63.02 17.44
CA GLU A 503 14.77 64.02 18.52
C GLU A 503 14.58 65.42 17.95
N GLY A 504 13.79 65.61 16.87
CA GLY A 504 13.50 66.86 16.22
C GLY A 504 14.51 67.32 15.16
N CYS A 505 15.48 66.49 14.81
CA CYS A 505 16.38 66.78 13.69
C CYS A 505 15.98 66.08 12.39
N PRO A 506 16.40 66.56 11.21
CA PRO A 506 16.18 65.90 9.93
C PRO A 506 16.78 64.49 9.90
N VAL A 507 16.14 63.61 9.09
CA VAL A 507 16.61 62.23 8.90
C VAL A 507 17.98 62.23 8.22
N PRO A 508 19.01 61.52 8.77
CA PRO A 508 20.32 61.39 8.13
C PRO A 508 20.21 60.67 6.74
N ASP A 509 21.21 60.93 5.90
CA ASP A 509 21.54 60.17 4.69
C ASP A 509 22.99 59.67 4.88
N THR A 510 23.17 58.43 5.31
CA THR A 510 24.43 57.91 5.82
C THR A 510 25.40 57.51 4.71
N ASP A 511 24.93 57.02 3.57
CA ASP A 511 25.80 56.61 2.45
C ASP A 511 25.86 57.61 1.29
N GLY A 512 25.01 58.64 1.37
CA GLY A 512 25.07 59.81 0.44
C GLY A 512 24.54 59.56 -0.96
N ASP A 513 23.60 58.58 -1.12
CA ASP A 513 23.01 58.24 -2.39
C ASP A 513 21.83 59.17 -2.77
N GLY A 514 21.44 60.07 -1.87
CA GLY A 514 20.35 61.05 -2.06
C GLY A 514 18.99 60.54 -1.54
N ILE A 515 18.95 59.45 -0.83
CA ILE A 515 17.77 58.88 -0.17
C ILE A 515 18.07 58.85 1.34
N ASN A 516 17.22 59.44 2.14
CA ASN A 516 17.45 59.48 3.57
C ASN A 516 17.33 58.10 4.22
N ASP A 517 18.04 57.90 5.36
CA ASP A 517 18.12 56.59 6.04
C ASP A 517 16.77 55.95 6.40
N GLU A 518 15.67 56.71 6.45
CA GLU A 518 14.34 56.16 6.73
C GLU A 518 13.60 55.69 5.48
N GLU A 519 13.86 56.30 4.34
CA GLU A 519 13.32 55.91 3.05
C GLU A 519 14.24 54.91 2.35
N ASP A 520 15.49 54.89 2.79
CA ASP A 520 16.51 53.95 2.34
C ASP A 520 16.43 52.63 3.08
N LYS A 521 16.23 51.56 2.34
CA LYS A 521 16.23 50.20 2.88
C LYS A 521 17.63 49.63 3.12
N CYS A 522 18.65 50.29 2.58
CA CYS A 522 20.05 49.91 2.71
C CYS A 522 20.93 51.10 3.14
N PRO A 523 20.66 51.78 4.25
CA PRO A 523 21.23 53.11 4.65
C PRO A 523 22.74 53.19 4.80
N SER A 524 23.49 52.19 4.47
CA SER A 524 24.97 52.09 4.56
C SER A 524 25.61 51.61 3.26
N ILE A 525 24.83 51.42 2.20
CA ILE A 525 25.29 50.84 0.91
C ILE A 525 24.56 51.58 -0.21
N ALA A 526 25.18 52.57 -0.80
CA ALA A 526 24.63 53.41 -1.84
C ALA A 526 24.00 52.58 -2.99
N GLY A 527 22.74 52.89 -3.29
CA GLY A 527 21.97 52.15 -4.28
C GLY A 527 21.20 53.01 -5.24
N LEU A 528 20.01 52.60 -5.66
CA LEU A 528 19.18 53.28 -6.62
C LEU A 528 17.81 53.64 -6.08
N LEU A 529 17.28 54.77 -6.40
CA LEU A 529 15.93 55.21 -6.02
C LEU A 529 14.85 54.19 -6.39
N LYS A 530 14.99 53.53 -7.51
CA LYS A 530 14.08 52.43 -7.99
C LYS A 530 14.02 51.29 -6.98
N TYR A 531 15.09 51.05 -6.21
CA TYR A 531 15.18 49.99 -5.24
C TYR A 531 15.23 50.55 -3.79
N TYR A 532 14.69 51.77 -3.61
CA TYR A 532 14.64 52.39 -2.28
C TYR A 532 16.01 52.48 -1.57
N GLY A 533 17.04 52.91 -2.29
CA GLY A 533 18.38 53.04 -1.75
C GLY A 533 19.22 51.77 -1.70
N CYS A 534 18.67 50.64 -2.14
CA CYS A 534 19.47 49.42 -2.22
C CYS A 534 20.08 49.21 -3.62
N PRO A 535 21.17 48.45 -3.74
CA PRO A 535 21.64 47.91 -5.01
C PRO A 535 20.55 47.10 -5.74
N VAL A 536 20.74 46.86 -7.04
CA VAL A 536 19.80 45.96 -7.78
C VAL A 536 19.73 44.60 -7.09
N PRO A 537 18.53 44.13 -6.72
CA PRO A 537 18.39 42.85 -6.03
C PRO A 537 18.93 41.68 -6.84
N ASP A 538 19.42 40.70 -6.14
CA ASP A 538 19.65 39.34 -6.59
C ASP A 538 18.83 38.48 -5.62
N THR A 539 17.60 38.19 -6.02
CA THR A 539 16.57 37.69 -5.09
C THR A 539 16.82 36.24 -4.65
N ASP A 540 17.44 35.44 -5.49
CA ASP A 540 17.72 34.04 -5.21
C ASP A 540 19.22 33.77 -4.87
N GLY A 541 20.10 34.76 -5.07
CA GLY A 541 21.47 34.71 -4.64
C GLY A 541 22.40 33.92 -5.54
N ASP A 542 22.05 33.75 -6.82
CA ASP A 542 22.85 32.98 -7.77
C ASP A 542 24.00 33.79 -8.44
N GLY A 543 24.10 35.09 -8.10
CA GLY A 543 25.12 36.01 -8.63
C GLY A 543 24.71 36.72 -9.91
N ILE A 544 23.47 36.62 -10.34
CA ILE A 544 22.88 37.34 -11.46
C ILE A 544 21.73 38.18 -10.91
N ASN A 545 21.83 39.50 -11.09
CA ASN A 545 20.80 40.35 -10.53
C ASN A 545 19.45 40.20 -11.27
N ASP A 546 18.36 40.51 -10.57
CA ASP A 546 16.96 40.31 -11.04
C ASP A 546 16.64 40.99 -12.38
N GLU A 547 17.41 41.98 -12.84
CA GLU A 547 17.22 42.63 -14.14
C GLU A 547 17.83 41.83 -15.30
N LEU A 548 18.80 41.01 -15.03
CA LEU A 548 19.50 40.17 -16.00
C LEU A 548 19.08 38.70 -15.90
N ASP A 549 18.37 38.37 -14.83
CA ASP A 549 17.91 37.03 -14.53
C ASP A 549 16.52 36.77 -15.10
N LYS A 550 16.39 35.72 -15.89
CA LYS A 550 15.07 35.27 -16.39
C LYS A 550 14.25 34.49 -15.36
N CYS A 551 14.89 34.01 -14.31
CA CYS A 551 14.26 33.24 -13.25
C CYS A 551 14.54 33.82 -11.84
N PRO A 552 14.23 35.08 -11.56
CA PRO A 552 14.72 35.85 -10.39
C PRO A 552 14.37 35.31 -9.01
N ASN A 553 13.73 34.16 -8.89
CA ASN A 553 13.32 33.54 -7.63
C ASN A 553 13.81 32.10 -7.50
N VAL A 554 14.59 31.60 -8.46
CA VAL A 554 15.05 30.21 -8.49
C VAL A 554 16.49 30.17 -8.96
N PRO A 555 17.47 29.96 -8.06
CA PRO A 555 18.89 29.98 -8.38
C PRO A 555 19.25 29.12 -9.58
N GLY A 556 19.97 29.73 -10.52
CA GLY A 556 20.34 29.04 -11.75
C GLY A 556 21.81 29.29 -12.12
N ILE A 557 22.09 29.36 -13.41
CA ILE A 557 23.46 29.59 -13.91
C ILE A 557 23.49 30.53 -15.10
N ALA A 558 24.57 31.24 -15.28
CA ALA A 558 24.76 32.21 -16.35
C ALA A 558 24.51 31.67 -17.77
N LYS A 559 24.78 30.39 -17.98
CA LYS A 559 24.52 29.71 -19.27
C LYS A 559 23.03 29.72 -19.66
N TYR A 560 22.13 29.68 -18.68
CA TYR A 560 20.67 29.69 -18.86
C TYR A 560 20.05 31.01 -18.37
N GLU A 561 20.89 32.10 -18.38
CA GLU A 561 20.45 33.46 -18.07
C GLU A 561 19.74 33.54 -16.70
N GLY A 562 20.34 32.92 -15.66
CA GLY A 562 19.81 32.91 -14.30
C GLY A 562 18.77 31.81 -14.03
N CYS A 563 18.41 31.01 -15.01
CA CYS A 563 17.53 29.87 -14.76
C CYS A 563 18.30 28.59 -14.44
N PRO A 564 17.70 27.65 -13.71
CA PRO A 564 18.22 26.30 -13.55
C PRO A 564 18.43 25.60 -14.89
N ILE A 565 19.31 24.60 -14.90
CA ILE A 565 19.44 23.72 -16.07
C ILE A 565 18.06 23.06 -16.32
N PRO A 566 17.52 23.11 -17.53
CA PRO A 566 16.23 22.51 -17.83
C PRO A 566 16.15 21.02 -17.43
N ASP A 567 15.00 20.63 -16.98
CA ASP A 567 14.57 19.27 -16.76
C ASP A 567 13.26 19.14 -17.52
N THR A 568 13.33 18.66 -18.76
CA THR A 568 12.24 18.76 -19.74
C THR A 568 11.06 17.85 -19.39
N ASP A 569 11.30 16.72 -18.75
CA ASP A 569 10.26 15.75 -18.38
C ASP A 569 9.90 15.76 -16.89
N GLY A 570 10.68 16.49 -16.06
CA GLY A 570 10.35 16.74 -14.66
C GLY A 570 10.69 15.60 -13.71
N ASP A 571 11.64 14.75 -14.04
CA ASP A 571 12.01 13.58 -13.23
C ASP A 571 13.07 13.89 -12.15
N GLY A 572 13.61 15.12 -12.14
CA GLY A 572 14.62 15.59 -11.20
C GLY A 572 16.05 15.41 -11.69
N ILE A 573 16.26 14.99 -12.93
CA ILE A 573 17.55 14.89 -13.60
C ILE A 573 17.55 15.87 -14.75
N ASN A 574 18.52 16.80 -14.73
CA ASN A 574 18.56 17.81 -15.77
C ASN A 574 18.97 17.25 -17.13
N ASP A 575 18.51 17.92 -18.21
CA ASP A 575 18.68 17.48 -19.60
C ASP A 575 20.15 17.25 -20.02
N GLU A 576 21.15 17.82 -19.30
CA GLU A 576 22.56 17.65 -19.66
C GLU A 576 23.14 16.29 -19.24
N ILE A 577 22.55 15.66 -18.23
CA ILE A 577 22.99 14.36 -17.69
C ILE A 577 21.93 13.26 -17.89
N ASP A 578 20.74 13.64 -18.32
CA ASP A 578 19.67 12.71 -18.61
C ASP A 578 19.85 12.05 -20.00
N LYS A 579 19.81 10.73 -20.02
CA LYS A 579 19.85 9.95 -21.28
C LYS A 579 18.50 9.86 -21.98
N CYS A 580 17.42 10.18 -21.29
CA CYS A 580 16.03 10.17 -21.80
C CYS A 580 15.30 11.49 -21.53
N PRO A 581 15.79 12.68 -21.95
CA PRO A 581 15.34 14.02 -21.50
C PRO A 581 13.88 14.38 -21.77
N THR A 582 13.09 13.50 -22.31
CA THR A 582 11.67 13.71 -22.65
C THR A 582 10.77 12.63 -22.06
N ARG A 583 11.33 11.76 -21.20
CA ARG A 583 10.64 10.60 -20.61
C ARG A 583 11.06 10.43 -19.16
N PRO A 584 10.21 10.75 -18.19
CA PRO A 584 10.56 10.67 -16.78
C PRO A 584 11.09 9.29 -16.37
N GLY A 585 12.24 9.27 -15.71
CA GLY A 585 12.91 8.05 -15.29
C GLY A 585 13.40 8.10 -13.85
N ILE A 586 14.51 7.42 -13.59
CA ILE A 586 15.11 7.35 -12.24
C ILE A 586 16.61 7.60 -12.29
N PRO A 587 17.20 8.16 -11.20
CA PRO A 587 18.63 8.47 -11.13
C PRO A 587 19.54 7.26 -11.39
N GLU A 588 19.13 6.09 -10.89
CA GLU A 588 19.89 4.83 -11.05
C GLU A 588 19.99 4.39 -12.51
N ASN A 589 19.06 4.85 -13.35
CA ASN A 589 19.04 4.56 -14.78
C ASN A 589 19.39 5.78 -15.65
N ASN A 590 20.08 6.78 -15.08
CA ASN A 590 20.50 8.03 -15.72
C ASN A 590 19.35 8.76 -16.42
N GLY A 591 18.21 8.92 -15.73
CA GLY A 591 17.04 9.62 -16.25
C GLY A 591 16.15 8.81 -17.18
N CYS A 592 16.48 7.57 -17.48
CA CYS A 592 15.58 6.72 -18.24
C CYS A 592 14.60 5.95 -17.33
N PRO A 593 13.36 5.71 -17.77
CA PRO A 593 12.41 4.90 -17.01
C PRO A 593 12.86 3.44 -16.90
N GLU A 594 12.40 2.75 -15.86
CA GLU A 594 12.54 1.30 -15.79
C GLU A 594 11.63 0.62 -16.81
N VAL A 595 12.16 -0.39 -17.50
CA VAL A 595 11.34 -1.23 -18.37
C VAL A 595 10.34 -2.01 -17.53
N LYS A 596 9.06 -1.93 -17.86
CA LYS A 596 7.99 -2.60 -17.11
C LYS A 596 8.28 -4.09 -16.94
N ILE A 597 8.18 -4.58 -15.71
CA ILE A 597 8.45 -5.97 -15.35
C ILE A 597 7.67 -6.97 -16.22
N GLU A 598 6.44 -6.61 -16.63
CA GLU A 598 5.64 -7.47 -17.52
C GLU A 598 6.27 -7.62 -18.93
N ILE A 599 6.92 -6.57 -19.41
CA ILE A 599 7.61 -6.55 -20.70
C ILE A 599 8.88 -7.38 -20.61
N ILE A 600 9.66 -7.21 -19.53
CA ILE A 600 10.86 -8.01 -19.24
C ILE A 600 10.48 -9.49 -19.18
N LYS A 601 9.45 -9.86 -18.42
CA LYS A 601 9.00 -11.26 -18.32
C LYS A 601 8.55 -11.86 -19.64
N LYS A 602 7.92 -11.09 -20.52
CA LYS A 602 7.55 -11.55 -21.87
C LYS A 602 8.80 -11.79 -22.72
N ALA A 603 9.78 -10.91 -22.64
CA ALA A 603 11.05 -11.09 -23.36
C ALA A 603 11.84 -12.30 -22.84
N GLU A 604 11.92 -12.47 -21.51
CA GLU A 604 12.55 -13.64 -20.88
C GLU A 604 11.84 -14.96 -21.24
N TYR A 605 10.50 -14.95 -21.27
CA TYR A 605 9.72 -16.10 -21.68
C TYR A 605 10.00 -16.44 -23.15
N ALA A 606 10.07 -15.45 -24.04
CA ALA A 606 10.44 -15.66 -25.41
C ALA A 606 11.88 -16.22 -25.52
N ALA A 607 12.83 -15.66 -24.77
CA ALA A 607 14.22 -16.10 -24.71
C ALA A 607 14.37 -17.57 -24.37
N LYS A 608 13.67 -18.06 -23.32
CA LYS A 608 13.66 -19.47 -22.91
C LYS A 608 13.16 -20.45 -24.00
N HIS A 609 12.42 -19.92 -24.97
CA HIS A 609 11.86 -20.73 -26.07
C HIS A 609 12.60 -20.55 -27.42
N ILE A 610 13.73 -19.83 -27.41
CA ILE A 610 14.60 -19.71 -28.60
C ILE A 610 15.46 -20.96 -28.70
N LEU A 611 15.17 -21.79 -29.68
CA LEU A 611 15.84 -23.05 -29.94
C LEU A 611 16.53 -23.01 -31.32
N PHE A 612 17.67 -23.68 -31.41
CA PHE A 612 18.46 -23.80 -32.63
C PHE A 612 18.59 -25.28 -33.07
N LEU A 613 18.91 -25.49 -34.30
CA LEU A 613 19.34 -26.82 -34.76
C LEU A 613 20.64 -27.24 -34.03
N THR A 614 20.73 -28.51 -33.66
CA THR A 614 21.86 -29.03 -32.88
C THR A 614 23.21 -28.68 -33.54
N GLY A 615 24.09 -28.06 -32.78
CA GLY A 615 25.41 -27.62 -33.21
C GLY A 615 25.40 -26.47 -34.23
N LYS A 616 24.25 -25.84 -34.50
CA LYS A 616 24.12 -24.74 -35.49
C LYS A 616 23.52 -23.49 -34.85
N ALA A 617 23.63 -22.37 -35.55
CA ALA A 617 23.00 -21.10 -35.24
C ALA A 617 21.65 -20.89 -35.97
N THR A 618 21.14 -21.89 -36.65
CA THR A 618 19.90 -21.82 -37.43
C THR A 618 18.71 -21.92 -36.49
N LEU A 619 17.87 -20.87 -36.44
CA LEU A 619 16.65 -20.80 -35.64
C LEU A 619 15.61 -21.82 -36.10
N LEU A 620 14.98 -22.52 -35.14
CA LEU A 620 13.84 -23.37 -35.41
C LEU A 620 12.58 -22.53 -35.73
N LYS A 621 11.63 -23.11 -36.47
CA LYS A 621 10.39 -22.41 -36.84
C LYS A 621 9.57 -21.99 -35.61
N SER A 622 9.57 -22.78 -34.54
CA SER A 622 8.92 -22.45 -33.26
C SER A 622 9.52 -21.21 -32.58
N SER A 623 10.84 -21.04 -32.63
CA SER A 623 11.55 -19.88 -32.09
C SER A 623 11.15 -18.57 -32.78
N LYS A 624 10.91 -18.61 -34.07
CA LYS A 624 10.46 -17.44 -34.84
C LYS A 624 9.09 -16.92 -34.34
N VAL A 625 8.19 -17.84 -33.95
CA VAL A 625 6.89 -17.46 -33.41
C VAL A 625 7.07 -16.69 -32.08
N LYS A 626 8.02 -17.13 -31.23
CA LYS A 626 8.32 -16.44 -29.96
C LYS A 626 9.05 -15.12 -30.14
N LEU A 627 9.95 -15.05 -31.12
CA LEU A 627 10.61 -13.79 -31.50
C LEU A 627 9.62 -12.76 -32.04
N ASN A 628 8.53 -13.17 -32.69
CA ASN A 628 7.47 -12.24 -33.09
C ASN A 628 6.73 -11.58 -31.90
N GLU A 629 6.73 -12.20 -30.74
CA GLU A 629 6.24 -11.57 -29.51
C GLU A 629 7.18 -10.43 -29.06
N VAL A 630 8.50 -10.64 -29.21
CA VAL A 630 9.53 -9.61 -28.97
C VAL A 630 9.42 -8.47 -29.96
N VAL A 631 9.19 -8.78 -31.24
CA VAL A 631 8.93 -7.76 -32.30
C VAL A 631 7.76 -6.87 -31.91
N LYS A 632 6.65 -7.43 -31.40
CA LYS A 632 5.50 -6.64 -30.95
C LYS A 632 5.89 -5.70 -29.81
N ILE A 633 6.60 -6.22 -28.79
CA ILE A 633 7.07 -5.41 -27.65
C ILE A 633 7.90 -4.23 -28.16
N MET A 634 8.84 -4.45 -29.03
CA MET A 634 9.72 -3.41 -29.56
C MET A 634 9.01 -2.42 -30.50
N ASN A 635 7.92 -2.83 -31.14
CA ASN A 635 7.08 -1.94 -31.96
C ASN A 635 6.07 -1.13 -31.12
N GLU A 636 5.67 -1.63 -29.95
CA GLU A 636 4.80 -0.91 -29.02
C GLU A 636 5.54 0.25 -28.33
N ASP A 637 6.87 0.16 -28.20
CA ASP A 637 7.71 1.22 -27.65
C ASP A 637 8.98 1.39 -28.53
N ALA A 638 9.04 2.50 -29.25
CA ALA A 638 10.09 2.78 -30.23
C ALA A 638 11.45 3.08 -29.60
N ASP A 639 11.49 3.48 -28.34
CA ASP A 639 12.72 3.86 -27.63
C ASP A 639 13.39 2.67 -26.95
N LEU A 640 12.69 1.55 -26.77
CA LEU A 640 13.28 0.32 -26.22
C LEU A 640 14.42 -0.21 -27.09
N LYS A 641 15.52 -0.52 -26.45
CA LYS A 641 16.70 -1.23 -27.02
C LYS A 641 16.74 -2.65 -26.50
N LEU A 642 17.36 -3.55 -27.22
CA LEU A 642 17.47 -4.96 -26.89
C LEU A 642 18.88 -5.44 -27.01
N SER A 643 19.49 -5.93 -25.94
CA SER A 643 20.72 -6.72 -25.95
C SER A 643 20.38 -8.20 -26.06
N ILE A 644 21.03 -8.90 -26.96
CA ILE A 644 20.83 -10.32 -27.27
C ILE A 644 22.10 -11.06 -26.87
N GLU A 645 22.05 -11.85 -25.82
CA GLU A 645 23.21 -12.58 -25.31
C GLU A 645 23.11 -14.08 -25.58
N GLY A 646 24.13 -14.64 -26.19
CA GLY A 646 24.21 -16.07 -26.52
C GLY A 646 25.13 -16.82 -25.55
N HIS A 647 24.68 -17.99 -25.07
CA HIS A 647 25.44 -18.84 -24.15
C HIS A 647 25.45 -20.29 -24.60
N THR A 648 26.52 -21.01 -24.24
CA THR A 648 26.65 -22.46 -24.46
C THR A 648 26.87 -23.20 -23.11
N ASP A 649 26.83 -24.51 -23.14
CA ASP A 649 27.41 -25.33 -22.07
C ASP A 649 28.93 -25.49 -22.33
N ASN A 650 29.61 -26.16 -21.40
CA ASN A 650 31.06 -26.38 -21.46
C ASN A 650 31.46 -27.60 -22.28
N VAL A 651 30.59 -28.13 -23.14
CA VAL A 651 30.94 -29.26 -24.03
C VAL A 651 31.56 -28.73 -25.31
N GLY A 652 32.79 -29.11 -25.56
CA GLY A 652 33.57 -28.67 -26.73
C GLY A 652 34.76 -27.76 -26.35
N LYS A 653 35.36 -27.15 -27.37
CA LYS A 653 36.44 -26.16 -27.16
C LYS A 653 35.82 -24.78 -26.90
N SER A 654 36.40 -24.03 -25.95
CA SER A 654 35.87 -22.71 -25.55
C SER A 654 35.77 -21.73 -26.72
N GLU A 655 36.76 -21.72 -27.64
CA GLU A 655 36.74 -20.87 -28.84
C GLU A 655 35.58 -21.23 -29.79
N ALA A 656 35.26 -22.53 -29.90
CA ALA A 656 34.13 -22.98 -30.70
C ALA A 656 32.79 -22.64 -30.06
N ASN A 657 32.73 -22.71 -28.74
CA ASN A 657 31.56 -22.28 -27.94
C ASN A 657 31.34 -20.76 -28.04
N GLN A 658 32.40 -19.97 -27.97
CA GLN A 658 32.37 -18.54 -28.20
C GLN A 658 31.78 -18.19 -29.55
N THR A 659 32.36 -18.73 -30.63
CA THR A 659 31.88 -18.52 -32.00
C THR A 659 30.44 -18.99 -32.20
N LEU A 660 30.04 -20.12 -31.60
CA LEU A 660 28.67 -20.65 -31.70
C LEU A 660 27.68 -19.74 -31.02
N SER A 661 28.01 -19.20 -29.84
CA SER A 661 27.15 -18.28 -29.08
C SER A 661 26.98 -16.94 -29.79
N GLU A 662 28.06 -16.36 -30.32
CA GLU A 662 28.05 -15.16 -31.17
C GLU A 662 27.13 -15.33 -32.40
N ASN A 663 27.30 -16.41 -33.13
CA ASN A 663 26.49 -16.70 -34.30
C ASN A 663 25.01 -16.91 -33.97
N ARG A 664 24.70 -17.46 -32.80
CA ARG A 664 23.32 -17.62 -32.32
C ARG A 664 22.68 -16.29 -31.97
N ALA A 665 23.37 -15.44 -31.21
CA ALA A 665 22.92 -14.09 -30.93
C ALA A 665 22.72 -13.26 -32.19
N ALA A 666 23.69 -13.32 -33.13
CA ALA A 666 23.59 -12.67 -34.44
C ALA A 666 22.42 -13.18 -35.29
N SER A 667 22.10 -14.47 -35.21
CA SER A 667 20.94 -15.03 -35.93
C SER A 667 19.60 -14.51 -35.37
N VAL A 668 19.50 -14.29 -34.06
CA VAL A 668 18.34 -13.65 -33.43
C VAL A 668 18.25 -12.20 -33.86
N LYS A 669 19.34 -11.42 -33.78
CA LYS A 669 19.43 -10.02 -34.26
C LYS A 669 18.99 -9.92 -35.73
N THR A 670 19.56 -10.73 -36.61
CA THR A 670 19.21 -10.74 -38.03
C THR A 670 17.73 -11.04 -38.26
N TYR A 671 17.14 -11.94 -37.48
CA TYR A 671 15.72 -12.23 -37.58
C TYR A 671 14.89 -11.02 -37.20
N LEU A 672 15.19 -10.36 -36.07
CA LEU A 672 14.45 -9.17 -35.60
C LEU A 672 14.53 -8.00 -36.60
N ILE A 673 15.72 -7.77 -37.21
CA ILE A 673 15.88 -6.80 -38.27
C ILE A 673 15.00 -7.17 -39.50
N SER A 674 14.95 -8.45 -39.86
CA SER A 674 14.10 -8.91 -40.99
C SER A 674 12.60 -8.72 -40.73
N GLN A 675 12.20 -8.52 -39.46
CA GLN A 675 10.83 -8.23 -39.05
C GLN A 675 10.57 -6.71 -38.83
N GLY A 676 11.53 -5.85 -39.21
CA GLY A 676 11.37 -4.40 -39.25
C GLY A 676 11.88 -3.67 -38.02
N ILE A 677 12.57 -4.32 -37.08
CA ILE A 677 13.21 -3.62 -35.96
C ILE A 677 14.49 -2.94 -36.44
N ASP A 678 14.65 -1.65 -36.08
CA ASP A 678 15.84 -0.87 -36.43
C ASP A 678 17.10 -1.49 -35.80
N GLU A 679 18.16 -1.64 -36.65
CA GLU A 679 19.41 -2.23 -36.21
C GLU A 679 20.08 -1.48 -35.05
N ASN A 680 19.96 -0.15 -35.00
CA ASN A 680 20.51 0.69 -33.92
C ASN A 680 19.90 0.42 -32.55
N ARG A 681 18.77 -0.23 -32.50
CA ARG A 681 18.09 -0.65 -31.27
C ARG A 681 18.52 -2.05 -30.81
N LEU A 682 19.38 -2.74 -31.56
CA LEU A 682 19.72 -4.13 -31.31
C LEU A 682 21.23 -4.31 -31.14
N THR A 683 21.67 -4.86 -30.03
CA THR A 683 23.03 -5.39 -29.86
C THR A 683 23.01 -6.90 -29.75
N SER A 684 24.09 -7.56 -30.17
CA SER A 684 24.22 -9.02 -30.04
C SER A 684 25.61 -9.39 -29.61
N GLU A 685 25.76 -10.24 -28.60
CA GLU A 685 27.02 -10.68 -28.04
C GLU A 685 26.96 -12.17 -27.68
N GLY A 686 28.09 -12.88 -27.85
CA GLY A 686 28.23 -14.26 -27.43
C GLY A 686 29.19 -14.38 -26.26
N PHE A 687 28.81 -15.15 -25.25
CA PHE A 687 29.60 -15.38 -24.04
C PHE A 687 30.15 -16.80 -23.93
N GLY A 688 29.94 -17.63 -24.93
CA GLY A 688 30.40 -19.03 -24.92
C GLY A 688 29.90 -19.75 -23.67
N ASP A 689 30.80 -20.45 -23.01
CA ASP A 689 30.58 -21.15 -21.72
C ASP A 689 31.07 -20.39 -20.47
N SER A 690 31.39 -19.10 -20.61
CA SER A 690 31.97 -18.29 -19.55
C SER A 690 30.96 -17.90 -18.45
N ASN A 691 29.66 -17.78 -18.76
CA ASN A 691 28.60 -17.31 -17.84
C ASN A 691 27.53 -18.39 -17.65
N PRO A 692 27.83 -19.49 -16.93
CA PRO A 692 26.84 -20.53 -16.67
C PRO A 692 25.84 -20.09 -15.62
N VAL A 693 24.54 -20.33 -15.85
CA VAL A 693 23.46 -20.11 -14.89
C VAL A 693 23.12 -21.35 -14.06
N ASP A 694 23.65 -22.50 -14.49
CA ASP A 694 23.43 -23.78 -13.81
C ASP A 694 24.69 -24.65 -13.89
N THR A 695 24.73 -25.75 -13.13
CA THR A 695 25.87 -26.65 -13.11
C THR A 695 26.09 -27.36 -14.45
N ASN A 696 27.30 -27.30 -15.02
CA ASN A 696 27.66 -28.03 -16.21
C ASN A 696 27.84 -29.54 -15.96
N LYS A 697 27.77 -30.02 -14.71
CA LYS A 697 27.98 -31.44 -14.37
C LYS A 697 26.79 -32.32 -14.77
N THR A 698 25.57 -31.79 -14.80
CA THR A 698 24.35 -32.51 -15.15
C THR A 698 23.87 -32.21 -16.54
N ALA A 699 23.13 -33.15 -17.15
CA ALA A 699 22.53 -32.92 -18.48
C ALA A 699 21.47 -31.81 -18.42
N ALA A 700 20.72 -31.70 -17.33
CA ALA A 700 19.73 -30.65 -17.08
C ALA A 700 20.41 -29.29 -16.97
N GLY A 701 21.46 -29.15 -16.14
CA GLY A 701 22.17 -27.89 -16.00
C GLY A 701 22.84 -27.44 -17.32
N ARG A 702 23.44 -28.35 -18.07
CA ARG A 702 23.94 -28.02 -19.42
C ARG A 702 22.83 -27.55 -20.35
N LYS A 703 21.63 -28.12 -20.25
CA LYS A 703 20.47 -27.64 -21.04
C LYS A 703 20.13 -26.20 -20.67
N ASN A 704 20.18 -25.84 -19.42
CA ASN A 704 19.89 -24.47 -18.97
C ASN A 704 20.97 -23.48 -19.38
N ASN A 705 22.24 -23.93 -19.45
CA ASN A 705 23.35 -23.08 -19.89
C ASN A 705 23.31 -22.80 -21.41
N ARG A 706 22.76 -23.69 -22.26
CA ARG A 706 22.54 -23.45 -23.67
C ARG A 706 21.32 -22.58 -23.90
N ARG A 707 21.45 -21.26 -23.74
CA ARG A 707 20.35 -20.29 -23.78
C ARG A 707 20.69 -19.04 -24.60
N VAL A 708 19.67 -18.27 -24.86
CA VAL A 708 19.77 -16.87 -25.26
C VAL A 708 19.11 -16.03 -24.19
N GLU A 709 19.70 -14.91 -23.85
CA GLU A 709 19.07 -13.90 -22.98
C GLU A 709 18.68 -12.69 -23.82
N LEU A 710 17.58 -12.04 -23.48
CA LEU A 710 17.01 -10.87 -24.12
C LEU A 710 16.83 -9.78 -23.08
N LEU A 711 17.73 -8.79 -23.07
CA LEU A 711 17.78 -7.73 -22.09
C LEU A 711 17.27 -6.43 -22.69
N LEU A 712 16.15 -5.93 -22.17
CA LEU A 712 15.53 -4.70 -22.62
C LEU A 712 16.02 -3.51 -21.79
N SER A 713 16.30 -2.38 -22.46
CA SER A 713 16.68 -1.10 -21.85
C SER A 713 16.13 0.07 -22.67
N TYR A 714 16.21 1.28 -22.15
CA TYR A 714 15.99 2.51 -22.91
C TYR A 714 17.28 3.15 -23.41
#